data_7306c142885ca218ea2f602281be4d2f
#
_entry.id   7306c142885ca218ea2f602281be4d2f
#
_cell.length_a   1.000
_cell.length_b   1.000
_cell.length_c   1.000
_cell.angle_alpha   90.00
_cell.angle_beta   90.00
_cell.angle_gamma   90.00
#
_symmetry.space_group_name_H-M   'P 1'
#
loop_
_entity.id
_entity.type
_entity.pdbx_description
1 polymer ?
#
loop_
_entity_poly.entity_id
_entity_poly.type
_entity_poly.pdbx_seq_one_letter_code
_entity_poly.pdbx_strand_id
1 'polypeptide(L)'
;MKIYNTLTRHIEEIIPSETGKIKMYSCGPTVYRYIHIGNLRTFTMADWLRRAFEYRGFEVLHVKNITDVGHMRQEMVDRGEDKMLAQARKEGKTSLQIAQFYTEAFHQDEARLNILPAHIFPRATDHIPEMIAIVQGLQAKDIAYEINGNVYFDIKRFPGYGKLSGNQLENMLAGVREGVVADRRNPEDFPLWKAAEPGREMAWDSPWGRGFPGWHIECSAMSMKYLGPRFDIHTGGVDNIFPHHEDEIAQSEGFTGEPFVNYWVHAQHLLADGQKMAKSTGNAYTSSEIEGRDFDPMALRYFYTTALYRSRVNFTFRALQAAQTSLERLRELAYQLLTQADEGLVFSDDPPGPNHWRDAFLAEVEHDLNIPRAMAVVWAMLHSHEDDPGTRVRLLLEFDRILGFDLKTYLQSDQPREKWDPRVHLAAVPGEVAAQVLEREELRHHTDYSHADQLRHNLNAAGYNIRDTRQGPLVLPRRLEEEFTVLSSSSDAPDFTQSPDLFEFSVNLLAHNSRDDLERCIASICRHCDRRDIELVIIDNGSTDETLAYLQQLARHSDLPGENGWRIALQVLFADHNMGFAAGRNATMRASRGRFIVLMDTSIEVTGDTWEPLAAALADRNMGIVGPYGLVTDDLREFREAPGPDVDAIEGYLMAFRRSLLQEVGWIDERFRFYRLMDIHYSFFFKTSGYRVLTTPRVVERIKRHPHREWYSLSEDDRATKSKKNYDIFRARWHHGESLLVANYNPRHLWRGHDHHHHLEGTHTHEENELPPFGAMHAHIHQHWPDHSHEHAHYHELRHGKHEP
;
A
#
# COMPACT_ATOMS: atom_id res chain seq x y z
N MET A 1 -21.28 27.72 -3.06
CA MET A 1 -20.23 26.73 -2.79
C MET A 1 -18.98 27.10 -3.56
N LYS A 2 -17.82 27.08 -2.92
CA LYS A 2 -16.52 27.36 -3.55
C LYS A 2 -15.73 26.07 -3.68
N ILE A 3 -14.97 25.89 -4.78
CA ILE A 3 -14.14 24.70 -5.02
C ILE A 3 -12.83 25.09 -5.69
N TYR A 4 -11.77 24.37 -5.43
CA TYR A 4 -10.52 24.54 -6.15
C TYR A 4 -10.65 24.01 -7.58
N ASN A 5 -10.52 24.91 -8.54
CA ASN A 5 -10.56 24.57 -9.96
C ASN A 5 -9.15 24.32 -10.46
N THR A 6 -8.84 23.11 -10.89
CA THR A 6 -7.51 22.73 -11.39
C THR A 6 -7.13 23.52 -12.65
N LEU A 7 -8.10 23.94 -13.46
CA LEU A 7 -7.85 24.70 -14.69
C LEU A 7 -7.30 26.09 -14.39
N THR A 8 -7.90 26.80 -13.44
CA THR A 8 -7.51 28.18 -13.07
C THR A 8 -6.52 28.22 -11.93
N ARG A 9 -6.42 27.11 -11.16
CA ARG A 9 -5.57 26.96 -9.95
C ARG A 9 -5.99 27.87 -8.78
N HIS A 10 -7.27 28.29 -8.78
CA HIS A 10 -7.87 29.11 -7.74
C HIS A 10 -9.11 28.42 -7.13
N ILE A 11 -9.45 28.84 -5.90
CA ILE A 11 -10.74 28.51 -5.29
C ILE A 11 -11.76 29.49 -5.83
N GLU A 12 -12.76 28.98 -6.52
CA GLU A 12 -13.79 29.75 -7.23
C GLU A 12 -15.18 29.39 -6.75
N GLU A 13 -16.09 30.32 -6.84
CA GLU A 13 -17.51 30.05 -6.61
C GLU A 13 -18.08 29.29 -7.81
N ILE A 14 -18.76 28.16 -7.53
CA ILE A 14 -19.45 27.39 -8.57
C ILE A 14 -20.72 28.13 -8.97
N ILE A 15 -20.75 28.53 -10.24
CA ILE A 15 -21.93 29.13 -10.88
C ILE A 15 -22.47 28.09 -11.89
N PRO A 16 -23.64 27.47 -11.59
CA PRO A 16 -24.23 26.48 -12.50
C PRO A 16 -24.55 27.07 -13.88
N SER A 17 -24.33 26.29 -14.93
CA SER A 17 -24.73 26.66 -16.28
C SER A 17 -26.25 26.75 -16.45
N GLU A 18 -27.00 26.01 -15.62
CA GLU A 18 -28.46 26.00 -15.58
C GLU A 18 -28.93 26.23 -14.14
N THR A 19 -29.79 27.25 -13.94
CA THR A 19 -30.25 27.64 -12.58
C THR A 19 -30.86 26.45 -11.85
N GLY A 20 -30.37 26.17 -10.65
CA GLY A 20 -30.88 25.11 -9.77
C GLY A 20 -30.41 23.70 -10.16
N LYS A 21 -29.58 23.54 -11.21
CA LYS A 21 -29.07 22.24 -11.65
C LYS A 21 -27.57 22.22 -11.71
N ILE A 22 -26.98 21.07 -11.47
CA ILE A 22 -25.55 20.79 -11.63
C ILE A 22 -25.38 19.57 -12.53
N LYS A 23 -24.59 19.73 -13.60
CA LYS A 23 -24.19 18.66 -14.50
C LYS A 23 -22.76 18.22 -14.14
N MET A 24 -22.63 16.97 -13.71
CA MET A 24 -21.38 16.43 -13.18
C MET A 24 -20.98 15.16 -13.92
N TYR A 25 -19.73 15.09 -14.37
CA TYR A 25 -19.11 13.88 -14.93
C TYR A 25 -17.95 13.41 -14.04
N SER A 26 -17.86 12.12 -13.85
CA SER A 26 -16.73 11.47 -13.15
C SER A 26 -16.11 10.41 -14.04
N CYS A 27 -14.78 10.45 -14.23
CA CYS A 27 -14.07 9.32 -14.85
C CYS A 27 -14.25 8.07 -13.99
N GLY A 28 -14.88 7.05 -14.58
CA GLY A 28 -15.10 5.75 -13.97
C GLY A 28 -13.92 4.79 -14.15
N PRO A 29 -14.07 3.53 -13.74
CA PRO A 29 -13.00 2.55 -13.83
C PRO A 29 -12.88 1.93 -15.22
N THR A 30 -11.67 1.48 -15.57
CA THR A 30 -11.47 0.46 -16.60
C THR A 30 -11.67 -0.92 -15.96
N VAL A 31 -12.71 -1.64 -16.41
CA VAL A 31 -13.25 -2.82 -15.72
C VAL A 31 -12.57 -4.13 -16.14
N TYR A 32 -11.26 -4.22 -15.95
CA TYR A 32 -10.48 -5.46 -16.15
C TYR A 32 -9.94 -6.06 -14.87
N ARG A 33 -10.12 -5.38 -13.73
CA ARG A 33 -9.65 -5.79 -12.40
C ARG A 33 -10.41 -5.07 -11.30
N TYR A 34 -10.29 -5.56 -10.06
CA TYR A 34 -10.77 -4.83 -8.87
C TYR A 34 -10.11 -3.45 -8.79
N ILE A 35 -10.90 -2.45 -8.41
CA ILE A 35 -10.40 -1.13 -8.04
C ILE A 35 -9.68 -1.21 -6.68
N HIS A 36 -8.82 -0.25 -6.42
CA HIS A 36 -8.14 -0.15 -5.13
C HIS A 36 -8.67 1.03 -4.31
N ILE A 37 -8.37 1.05 -3.02
CA ILE A 37 -8.83 2.08 -2.08
C ILE A 37 -8.46 3.51 -2.51
N GLY A 38 -7.41 3.70 -3.30
CA GLY A 38 -7.07 5.01 -3.89
C GLY A 38 -8.09 5.50 -4.91
N ASN A 39 -8.71 4.60 -5.71
CA ASN A 39 -9.81 4.95 -6.60
C ASN A 39 -11.07 5.30 -5.81
N LEU A 40 -11.39 4.52 -4.76
CA LEU A 40 -12.52 4.79 -3.89
C LEU A 40 -12.44 6.17 -3.21
N ARG A 41 -11.23 6.66 -2.89
CA ARG A 41 -11.04 8.02 -2.40
C ARG A 41 -11.51 9.08 -3.40
N THR A 42 -11.18 8.89 -4.68
CA THR A 42 -11.61 9.81 -5.75
C THR A 42 -13.15 9.78 -5.89
N PHE A 43 -13.75 8.60 -5.88
CA PHE A 43 -15.21 8.47 -5.96
C PHE A 43 -15.92 9.00 -4.71
N THR A 44 -15.33 8.84 -3.52
CA THR A 44 -15.85 9.43 -2.27
C THR A 44 -15.80 10.97 -2.31
N MET A 45 -14.76 11.57 -2.85
CA MET A 45 -14.69 13.03 -3.07
C MET A 45 -15.82 13.51 -4.00
N ALA A 46 -16.05 12.80 -5.10
CA ALA A 46 -17.15 13.11 -6.03
C ALA A 46 -18.53 12.94 -5.36
N ASP A 47 -18.70 11.93 -4.49
CA ASP A 47 -19.91 11.70 -3.71
C ASP A 47 -20.16 12.83 -2.71
N TRP A 48 -19.16 13.29 -1.96
CA TRP A 48 -19.31 14.44 -1.07
C TRP A 48 -19.71 15.71 -1.80
N LEU A 49 -19.09 15.96 -2.96
CA LEU A 49 -19.41 17.11 -3.80
C LEU A 49 -20.88 17.05 -4.26
N ARG A 50 -21.32 15.90 -4.76
CA ARG A 50 -22.73 15.66 -5.15
C ARG A 50 -23.67 15.86 -3.96
N ARG A 51 -23.43 15.20 -2.82
CA ARG A 51 -24.25 15.29 -1.60
C ARG A 51 -24.37 16.72 -1.09
N ALA A 52 -23.29 17.52 -1.16
CA ALA A 52 -23.31 18.92 -0.76
C ALA A 52 -24.23 19.77 -1.64
N PHE A 53 -24.23 19.54 -2.97
CA PHE A 53 -25.17 20.21 -3.87
C PHE A 53 -26.62 19.77 -3.66
N GLU A 54 -26.87 18.47 -3.54
CA GLU A 54 -28.22 17.92 -3.29
C GLU A 54 -28.77 18.42 -1.93
N TYR A 55 -27.90 18.50 -0.91
CA TYR A 55 -28.28 19.08 0.37
C TYR A 55 -28.72 20.55 0.25
N ARG A 56 -28.11 21.32 -0.64
CA ARG A 56 -28.50 22.71 -0.95
C ARG A 56 -29.69 22.84 -1.87
N GLY A 57 -30.31 21.73 -2.26
CA GLY A 57 -31.52 21.69 -3.10
C GLY A 57 -31.27 21.81 -4.60
N PHE A 58 -30.01 21.62 -5.05
CA PHE A 58 -29.71 21.51 -6.48
C PHE A 58 -30.14 20.15 -7.02
N GLU A 59 -30.71 20.12 -8.21
CA GLU A 59 -30.86 18.89 -9.00
C GLU A 59 -29.52 18.54 -9.60
N VAL A 60 -28.91 17.43 -9.20
CA VAL A 60 -27.61 16.98 -9.73
C VAL A 60 -27.81 15.88 -10.75
N LEU A 61 -27.34 16.07 -11.99
CA LEU A 61 -27.21 14.99 -12.96
C LEU A 61 -25.77 14.49 -12.97
N HIS A 62 -25.53 13.35 -12.34
CA HIS A 62 -24.21 12.73 -12.25
C HIS A 62 -24.09 11.56 -13.24
N VAL A 63 -23.09 11.64 -14.12
CA VAL A 63 -22.72 10.62 -15.11
C VAL A 63 -21.33 10.07 -14.73
N LYS A 64 -21.18 8.74 -14.72
CA LYS A 64 -19.90 8.07 -14.45
C LYS A 64 -19.73 6.92 -15.44
N ASN A 65 -18.70 6.96 -16.27
CA ASN A 65 -18.52 5.96 -17.31
C ASN A 65 -18.00 4.61 -16.79
N ILE A 66 -18.23 3.59 -17.60
CA ILE A 66 -17.59 2.28 -17.50
C ILE A 66 -16.76 2.08 -18.77
N THR A 67 -15.43 2.07 -18.60
CA THR A 67 -14.50 1.76 -19.69
C THR A 67 -14.39 0.24 -19.82
N ASP A 68 -15.19 -0.33 -20.70
CA ASP A 68 -15.27 -1.76 -21.02
C ASP A 68 -14.63 -2.13 -22.36
N VAL A 69 -13.92 -1.21 -22.99
CA VAL A 69 -13.03 -1.43 -24.14
C VAL A 69 -11.60 -1.70 -23.62
N GLY A 70 -10.90 -2.62 -24.28
CA GLY A 70 -9.52 -2.94 -23.94
C GLY A 70 -8.51 -1.92 -24.48
N HIS A 71 -7.57 -1.52 -23.61
CA HIS A 71 -6.51 -0.56 -23.95
C HIS A 71 -5.13 -1.16 -23.67
N MET A 72 -4.12 -0.68 -24.38
CA MET A 72 -2.72 -1.12 -24.26
C MET A 72 -2.13 -0.80 -22.87
N ARG A 73 -1.20 -1.62 -22.40
CA ARG A 73 -0.55 -1.41 -21.09
C ARG A 73 0.25 -0.12 -20.99
N GLN A 74 0.85 0.30 -22.11
CA GLN A 74 1.65 1.53 -22.23
C GLN A 74 0.99 2.45 -23.28
N GLU A 75 -0.08 3.10 -22.90
CA GLU A 75 -0.91 3.90 -23.81
C GLU A 75 -0.14 5.08 -24.42
N MET A 76 0.73 5.76 -23.64
CA MET A 76 1.54 6.89 -24.15
C MET A 76 2.49 6.51 -25.30
N VAL A 77 3.00 5.28 -25.31
CA VAL A 77 3.91 4.77 -26.34
C VAL A 77 3.27 3.68 -27.21
N ASP A 78 1.96 3.45 -27.03
CA ASP A 78 1.16 2.49 -27.78
C ASP A 78 1.78 1.08 -27.86
N ARG A 79 2.28 0.59 -26.74
CA ARG A 79 2.96 -0.69 -26.63
C ARG A 79 2.38 -1.57 -25.52
N GLY A 80 2.56 -2.88 -25.68
CA GLY A 80 2.14 -3.90 -24.71
C GLY A 80 0.84 -4.58 -25.09
N GLU A 81 0.47 -5.61 -24.35
CA GLU A 81 -0.75 -6.38 -24.54
C GLU A 81 -1.97 -5.59 -24.04
N ASP A 82 -3.12 -5.76 -24.69
CA ASP A 82 -4.41 -5.24 -24.24
C ASP A 82 -4.77 -5.78 -22.85
N LYS A 83 -5.05 -4.88 -21.91
CA LYS A 83 -5.32 -5.19 -20.48
C LYS A 83 -6.51 -6.14 -20.31
N MET A 84 -7.56 -5.94 -21.11
CA MET A 84 -8.80 -6.72 -21.07
C MET A 84 -8.58 -8.13 -21.61
N LEU A 85 -7.94 -8.25 -22.78
CA LEU A 85 -7.59 -9.53 -23.40
C LEU A 85 -6.64 -10.34 -22.54
N ALA A 86 -5.62 -9.69 -21.94
CA ALA A 86 -4.69 -10.34 -21.03
C ALA A 86 -5.40 -10.94 -19.81
N GLN A 87 -6.33 -10.18 -19.20
CA GLN A 87 -7.09 -10.65 -18.05
C GLN A 87 -8.09 -11.76 -18.45
N ALA A 88 -8.74 -11.63 -19.62
CA ALA A 88 -9.66 -12.65 -20.15
C ALA A 88 -8.95 -13.99 -20.34
N ARG A 89 -7.77 -14.00 -20.95
CA ARG A 89 -6.96 -15.20 -21.10
C ARG A 89 -6.52 -15.80 -19.76
N LYS A 90 -6.12 -14.94 -18.81
CA LYS A 90 -5.71 -15.37 -17.47
C LYS A 90 -6.83 -16.07 -16.71
N GLU A 91 -8.07 -15.60 -16.84
CA GLU A 91 -9.25 -16.15 -16.16
C GLU A 91 -10.03 -17.19 -16.96
N GLY A 92 -9.65 -17.46 -18.22
CA GLY A 92 -10.37 -18.39 -19.09
C GLY A 92 -11.80 -17.90 -19.46
N LYS A 93 -11.97 -16.57 -19.51
CA LYS A 93 -13.25 -15.88 -19.79
C LYS A 93 -13.16 -15.07 -21.07
N THR A 94 -14.32 -14.62 -21.59
CA THR A 94 -14.36 -13.62 -22.66
C THR A 94 -14.15 -12.22 -22.11
N SER A 95 -13.72 -11.26 -22.95
CA SER A 95 -13.56 -9.85 -22.56
C SER A 95 -14.86 -9.25 -22.01
N LEU A 96 -16.01 -9.62 -22.58
CA LEU A 96 -17.32 -9.18 -22.09
C LEU A 96 -17.64 -9.72 -20.69
N GLN A 97 -17.34 -10.99 -20.42
CA GLN A 97 -17.53 -11.60 -19.09
C GLN A 97 -16.63 -10.94 -18.05
N ILE A 98 -15.38 -10.60 -18.39
CA ILE A 98 -14.47 -9.84 -17.55
C ILE A 98 -15.06 -8.46 -17.24
N ALA A 99 -15.47 -7.72 -18.26
CA ALA A 99 -16.05 -6.39 -18.10
C ALA A 99 -17.29 -6.42 -17.20
N GLN A 100 -18.20 -7.36 -17.40
CA GLN A 100 -19.39 -7.51 -16.58
C GLN A 100 -19.03 -7.81 -15.12
N PHE A 101 -18.18 -8.81 -14.88
CA PHE A 101 -17.76 -9.22 -13.53
C PHE A 101 -17.14 -8.06 -12.74
N TYR A 102 -16.19 -7.32 -13.33
CA TYR A 102 -15.53 -6.22 -12.63
C TYR A 102 -16.40 -4.95 -12.54
N THR A 103 -17.39 -4.79 -13.40
CA THR A 103 -18.42 -3.75 -13.25
C THR A 103 -19.29 -4.01 -12.02
N GLU A 104 -19.75 -5.25 -11.85
CA GLU A 104 -20.52 -5.64 -10.66
C GLU A 104 -19.71 -5.49 -9.38
N ALA A 105 -18.44 -5.91 -9.38
CA ALA A 105 -17.53 -5.73 -8.26
C ALA A 105 -17.31 -4.23 -7.92
N PHE A 106 -17.16 -3.38 -8.93
CA PHE A 106 -17.05 -1.94 -8.75
C PHE A 106 -18.29 -1.34 -8.06
N HIS A 107 -19.50 -1.70 -8.50
CA HIS A 107 -20.72 -1.22 -7.85
C HIS A 107 -20.85 -1.70 -6.40
N GLN A 108 -20.41 -2.94 -6.11
CA GLN A 108 -20.37 -3.44 -4.74
C GLN A 108 -19.39 -2.65 -3.88
N ASP A 109 -18.20 -2.31 -4.40
CA ASP A 109 -17.20 -1.53 -3.68
C ASP A 109 -17.69 -0.11 -3.38
N GLU A 110 -18.42 0.55 -4.32
CA GLU A 110 -19.04 1.85 -4.05
C GLU A 110 -20.14 1.73 -3.00
N ALA A 111 -20.99 0.70 -3.07
CA ALA A 111 -22.06 0.48 -2.09
C ALA A 111 -21.53 0.24 -0.67
N ARG A 112 -20.43 -0.51 -0.51
CA ARG A 112 -19.77 -0.73 0.80
C ARG A 112 -19.36 0.57 1.48
N LEU A 113 -19.01 1.60 0.72
CA LEU A 113 -18.65 2.91 1.23
C LEU A 113 -19.81 3.90 1.21
N ASN A 114 -21.05 3.45 0.97
CA ASN A 114 -22.23 4.30 0.83
C ASN A 114 -22.03 5.46 -0.19
N ILE A 115 -21.31 5.19 -1.27
CA ILE A 115 -21.20 6.12 -2.40
C ILE A 115 -22.49 6.06 -3.21
N LEU A 116 -23.14 7.20 -3.43
CA LEU A 116 -24.36 7.26 -4.21
C LEU A 116 -24.11 6.80 -5.66
N PRO A 117 -24.89 5.85 -6.19
CA PRO A 117 -24.76 5.44 -7.58
C PRO A 117 -24.97 6.65 -8.50
N ALA A 118 -24.17 6.78 -9.54
CA ALA A 118 -24.40 7.80 -10.54
C ALA A 118 -25.78 7.58 -11.21
N HIS A 119 -26.39 8.65 -11.74
CA HIS A 119 -27.68 8.55 -12.40
C HIS A 119 -27.59 7.78 -13.72
N ILE A 120 -26.42 7.87 -14.38
CA ILE A 120 -26.15 7.19 -15.65
C ILE A 120 -24.74 6.60 -15.58
N PHE A 121 -24.64 5.31 -15.95
CA PHE A 121 -23.37 4.60 -16.14
C PHE A 121 -23.21 4.21 -17.61
N PRO A 122 -22.77 5.11 -18.50
CA PRO A 122 -22.58 4.78 -19.90
C PRO A 122 -21.37 3.83 -20.07
N ARG A 123 -21.52 2.82 -20.93
CA ARG A 123 -20.45 1.91 -21.32
C ARG A 123 -19.77 2.40 -22.59
N ALA A 124 -18.46 2.31 -22.66
CA ALA A 124 -17.72 2.73 -23.84
C ALA A 124 -18.14 1.94 -25.08
N THR A 125 -18.38 0.62 -24.95
CA THR A 125 -18.85 -0.25 -26.05
C THR A 125 -20.19 0.17 -26.66
N ASP A 126 -21.07 0.84 -25.89
CA ASP A 126 -22.38 1.31 -26.35
C ASP A 126 -22.34 2.68 -27.05
N HIS A 127 -21.13 3.30 -27.11
CA HIS A 127 -20.97 4.69 -27.58
C HIS A 127 -19.96 4.83 -28.74
N ILE A 128 -19.69 3.74 -29.43
CA ILE A 128 -18.80 3.72 -30.61
C ILE A 128 -19.25 4.69 -31.72
N PRO A 129 -20.56 4.79 -32.07
CA PRO A 129 -21.00 5.74 -33.10
C PRO A 129 -20.71 7.20 -32.75
N GLU A 130 -20.86 7.60 -31.46
CA GLU A 130 -20.59 8.95 -31.00
C GLU A 130 -19.11 9.27 -31.08
N MET A 131 -18.24 8.31 -30.71
CA MET A 131 -16.79 8.46 -30.80
C MET A 131 -16.37 8.64 -32.26
N ILE A 132 -16.87 7.83 -33.19
CA ILE A 132 -16.60 7.95 -34.61
C ILE A 132 -17.04 9.34 -35.13
N ALA A 133 -18.23 9.82 -34.71
CA ALA A 133 -18.71 11.13 -35.11
C ALA A 133 -17.80 12.29 -34.67
N ILE A 134 -17.28 12.21 -33.46
CA ILE A 134 -16.31 13.22 -32.97
C ILE A 134 -15.02 13.18 -33.79
N VAL A 135 -14.48 11.99 -34.04
CA VAL A 135 -13.24 11.80 -34.80
C VAL A 135 -13.42 12.35 -36.22
N GLN A 136 -14.54 12.06 -36.89
CA GLN A 136 -14.87 12.62 -38.21
C GLN A 136 -14.98 14.15 -38.16
N GLY A 137 -15.59 14.71 -37.12
CA GLY A 137 -15.71 16.16 -36.96
C GLY A 137 -14.36 16.85 -36.75
N LEU A 138 -13.43 16.22 -36.01
CA LEU A 138 -12.05 16.69 -35.85
C LEU A 138 -11.26 16.62 -37.15
N GLN A 139 -11.43 15.57 -37.95
CA GLN A 139 -10.85 15.48 -39.30
C GLN A 139 -11.39 16.54 -40.23
N ALA A 140 -12.71 16.79 -40.21
CA ALA A 140 -13.31 17.83 -41.03
C ALA A 140 -12.80 19.25 -40.73
N LYS A 141 -12.26 19.46 -39.49
CA LYS A 141 -11.60 20.69 -39.05
C LYS A 141 -10.07 20.67 -39.21
N ASP A 142 -9.52 19.64 -39.85
CA ASP A 142 -8.07 19.47 -40.05
C ASP A 142 -7.26 19.37 -38.72
N ILE A 143 -7.93 18.94 -37.60
CA ILE A 143 -7.34 18.75 -36.26
C ILE A 143 -6.90 17.30 -36.07
N ALA A 144 -7.45 16.37 -36.86
CA ALA A 144 -7.08 14.96 -36.82
C ALA A 144 -6.69 14.47 -38.24
N TYR A 145 -5.83 13.45 -38.28
CA TYR A 145 -5.37 12.87 -39.55
C TYR A 145 -5.30 11.36 -39.48
N GLU A 146 -5.45 10.69 -40.62
CA GLU A 146 -5.35 9.23 -40.75
C GLU A 146 -3.99 8.80 -41.31
N ILE A 147 -3.47 7.70 -40.76
CA ILE A 147 -2.33 6.97 -41.33
C ILE A 147 -2.58 5.45 -41.08
N ASN A 148 -2.63 4.69 -42.17
CA ASN A 148 -2.76 3.22 -42.13
C ASN A 148 -3.95 2.69 -41.32
N GLY A 149 -5.11 3.36 -41.34
CA GLY A 149 -6.29 3.01 -40.58
C GLY A 149 -6.28 3.46 -39.10
N ASN A 150 -5.21 4.07 -38.65
CA ASN A 150 -5.15 4.77 -37.37
C ASN A 150 -5.48 6.25 -37.55
N VAL A 151 -6.24 6.83 -36.61
CA VAL A 151 -6.53 8.27 -36.62
C VAL A 151 -5.89 8.90 -35.39
N TYR A 152 -5.10 9.94 -35.62
CA TYR A 152 -4.38 10.69 -34.60
C TYR A 152 -4.89 12.11 -34.47
N PHE A 153 -4.88 12.65 -33.25
CA PHE A 153 -5.06 14.08 -32.97
C PHE A 153 -3.74 14.80 -33.21
N ASP A 154 -3.77 15.86 -34.02
CA ASP A 154 -2.62 16.72 -34.28
C ASP A 154 -2.56 17.81 -33.20
N ILE A 155 -1.71 17.61 -32.20
CA ILE A 155 -1.60 18.51 -31.03
C ILE A 155 -1.22 19.94 -31.48
N LYS A 156 -0.40 20.07 -32.50
CA LYS A 156 0.03 21.40 -33.04
C LYS A 156 -1.11 22.20 -33.63
N ARG A 157 -2.21 21.55 -33.99
CA ARG A 157 -3.43 22.21 -34.49
C ARG A 157 -4.37 22.68 -33.38
N PHE A 158 -4.05 22.40 -32.13
CA PHE A 158 -4.82 22.85 -30.97
C PHE A 158 -3.94 23.70 -30.02
N PRO A 159 -3.87 25.02 -30.22
CA PRO A 159 -2.96 25.90 -29.44
C PRO A 159 -3.23 25.93 -27.94
N GLY A 160 -4.39 25.47 -27.50
CA GLY A 160 -4.78 25.39 -26.08
C GLY A 160 -4.29 24.14 -25.35
N TYR A 161 -3.52 23.24 -25.98
CA TYR A 161 -3.04 22.03 -25.33
C TYR A 161 -2.06 22.35 -24.19
N GLY A 162 -2.24 21.69 -23.05
CA GLY A 162 -1.45 21.92 -21.83
C GLY A 162 -2.08 22.92 -20.85
N LYS A 163 -3.27 23.48 -21.15
CA LYS A 163 -3.88 24.51 -20.28
C LYS A 163 -4.32 23.96 -18.90
N LEU A 164 -4.70 22.67 -18.80
CA LEU A 164 -5.07 22.06 -17.55
C LEU A 164 -3.84 21.57 -16.76
N SER A 165 -2.96 20.85 -17.42
CA SER A 165 -1.76 20.25 -16.83
C SER A 165 -0.66 21.27 -16.52
N GLY A 166 -0.59 22.34 -17.32
CA GLY A 166 0.51 23.30 -17.33
C GLY A 166 1.76 22.79 -18.06
N ASN A 167 1.66 21.67 -18.73
CA ASN A 167 2.75 21.11 -19.53
C ASN A 167 2.94 21.92 -20.81
N GLN A 168 4.16 22.37 -21.05
CA GLN A 168 4.52 23.01 -22.32
C GLN A 168 4.97 21.94 -23.32
N LEU A 169 4.52 22.07 -24.58
CA LEU A 169 4.85 21.14 -25.68
C LEU A 169 6.35 20.89 -25.81
N GLU A 170 7.18 21.92 -25.60
CA GLU A 170 8.64 21.84 -25.70
C GLU A 170 9.26 20.92 -24.63
N ASN A 171 8.65 20.87 -23.42
CA ASN A 171 9.11 20.01 -22.33
C ASN A 171 8.65 18.54 -22.52
N MET A 172 7.55 18.32 -23.22
CA MET A 172 7.06 16.96 -23.54
C MET A 172 7.97 16.25 -24.52
N LEU A 173 8.56 16.98 -25.48
CA LEU A 173 9.51 16.46 -26.46
C LEU A 173 10.80 15.91 -25.84
N ALA A 174 11.21 16.42 -24.67
CA ALA A 174 12.41 15.96 -23.98
C ALA A 174 12.26 14.57 -23.33
N GLY A 175 11.02 14.14 -22.99
CA GLY A 175 10.71 12.87 -22.36
C GLY A 175 10.43 11.69 -23.31
N VAL A 176 10.19 11.96 -24.59
CA VAL A 176 9.72 10.95 -25.59
C VAL A 176 10.89 10.33 -26.40
N ARG A 177 12.15 10.50 -25.99
CA ARG A 177 13.33 10.06 -26.78
C ARG A 177 13.49 8.55 -26.98
N GLU A 178 12.72 7.69 -26.34
CA GLU A 178 12.78 6.25 -26.55
C GLU A 178 11.41 5.68 -26.95
N GLY A 179 11.21 5.44 -28.24
CA GLY A 179 10.08 4.64 -28.72
C GLY A 179 9.08 5.35 -29.64
N VAL A 180 9.55 6.18 -30.57
CA VAL A 180 8.70 6.76 -31.60
C VAL A 180 8.03 5.64 -32.42
N VAL A 181 6.69 5.59 -32.39
CA VAL A 181 5.90 4.79 -33.35
C VAL A 181 6.07 5.48 -34.71
N ALA A 182 6.52 4.75 -35.71
CA ALA A 182 6.92 5.26 -37.01
C ALA A 182 5.78 5.93 -37.81
N ASP A 183 4.54 5.82 -37.32
CA ASP A 183 3.31 6.13 -38.03
C ASP A 183 2.72 7.52 -37.68
N ARG A 184 3.32 8.30 -36.76
CA ARG A 184 2.78 9.60 -36.33
C ARG A 184 3.51 10.74 -37.02
N ARG A 185 2.78 11.83 -37.33
CA ARG A 185 3.39 13.07 -37.85
C ARG A 185 4.30 13.74 -36.84
N ASN A 186 3.84 13.74 -35.58
CA ASN A 186 4.60 14.26 -34.45
C ASN A 186 4.62 13.22 -33.30
N PRO A 187 5.68 13.10 -32.55
CA PRO A 187 5.80 12.13 -31.44
C PRO A 187 4.75 12.31 -30.34
N GLU A 188 4.28 13.54 -30.15
CA GLU A 188 3.31 13.97 -29.15
C GLU A 188 1.86 13.68 -29.52
N ASP A 189 1.54 13.44 -30.82
CA ASP A 189 0.18 13.19 -31.28
C ASP A 189 -0.37 11.90 -30.63
N PHE A 190 -1.64 11.92 -30.23
CA PHE A 190 -2.27 10.81 -29.54
C PHE A 190 -3.38 10.15 -30.38
N PRO A 191 -3.62 8.84 -30.23
CA PRO A 191 -4.57 8.13 -31.05
C PRO A 191 -6.02 8.41 -30.64
N LEU A 192 -6.86 8.69 -31.63
CA LEU A 192 -8.32 8.81 -31.48
C LEU A 192 -9.02 7.51 -31.88
N TRP A 193 -8.51 6.82 -32.91
CA TRP A 193 -8.98 5.53 -33.41
C TRP A 193 -7.78 4.68 -33.81
N LYS A 194 -7.80 3.39 -33.49
CA LYS A 194 -6.72 2.45 -33.77
C LYS A 194 -7.22 1.35 -34.69
N ALA A 195 -6.46 1.02 -35.72
CA ALA A 195 -6.70 -0.12 -36.57
C ALA A 195 -6.58 -1.42 -35.74
N ALA A 196 -7.55 -2.32 -35.92
CA ALA A 196 -7.56 -3.58 -35.19
C ALA A 196 -6.57 -4.57 -35.81
N GLU A 197 -5.80 -5.23 -34.95
CA GLU A 197 -4.99 -6.38 -35.31
C GLU A 197 -5.87 -7.55 -35.76
N PRO A 198 -5.41 -8.43 -36.68
CA PRO A 198 -6.16 -9.61 -37.09
C PRO A 198 -6.56 -10.48 -35.89
N GLY A 199 -7.86 -10.75 -35.75
CA GLY A 199 -8.38 -11.59 -34.66
C GLY A 199 -8.71 -10.85 -33.35
N ARG A 200 -8.60 -9.52 -33.30
CA ARG A 200 -9.04 -8.75 -32.14
C ARG A 200 -10.56 -8.89 -31.93
N GLU A 201 -10.95 -9.36 -30.73
CA GLU A 201 -12.35 -9.61 -30.38
C GLU A 201 -13.17 -8.29 -30.33
N MET A 202 -12.63 -7.27 -29.61
CA MET A 202 -13.30 -5.97 -29.43
C MET A 202 -12.82 -4.98 -30.50
N ALA A 203 -13.47 -4.99 -31.64
CA ALA A 203 -13.22 -4.10 -32.76
C ALA A 203 -14.50 -3.87 -33.55
N TRP A 204 -14.67 -2.66 -34.05
CA TRP A 204 -15.88 -2.16 -34.76
C TRP A 204 -15.52 -1.62 -36.12
N ASP A 205 -16.52 -1.67 -37.02
CA ASP A 205 -16.38 -1.06 -38.33
C ASP A 205 -16.41 0.48 -38.23
N SER A 206 -15.53 1.12 -38.96
CA SER A 206 -15.41 2.58 -39.01
C SER A 206 -15.07 3.05 -40.43
N PRO A 207 -15.16 4.36 -40.72
CA PRO A 207 -14.74 4.91 -42.00
C PRO A 207 -13.26 4.66 -42.37
N TRP A 208 -12.44 4.34 -41.37
CA TRP A 208 -10.99 4.08 -41.48
C TRP A 208 -10.66 2.58 -41.50
N GLY A 209 -11.70 1.73 -41.54
CA GLY A 209 -11.60 0.29 -41.44
C GLY A 209 -11.99 -0.26 -40.06
N ARG A 210 -11.77 -1.56 -39.86
CA ARG A 210 -12.08 -2.22 -38.59
C ARG A 210 -11.05 -1.81 -37.51
N GLY A 211 -11.54 -1.27 -36.38
CA GLY A 211 -10.66 -0.72 -35.33
C GLY A 211 -11.37 -0.56 -34.00
N PHE A 212 -10.73 0.16 -33.11
CA PHE A 212 -11.22 0.45 -31.76
C PHE A 212 -10.83 1.87 -31.34
N PRO A 213 -11.57 2.51 -30.39
CA PRO A 213 -11.31 3.87 -29.95
C PRO A 213 -10.00 3.98 -29.16
N GLY A 214 -9.39 5.15 -29.16
CA GLY A 214 -8.42 5.57 -28.15
C GLY A 214 -9.09 5.75 -26.79
N TRP A 215 -8.33 5.70 -25.73
CA TRP A 215 -8.88 5.74 -24.35
C TRP A 215 -9.60 7.06 -24.01
N HIS A 216 -9.08 8.17 -24.48
CA HIS A 216 -9.56 9.50 -24.07
C HIS A 216 -10.85 9.92 -24.76
N ILE A 217 -11.10 9.45 -26.01
CA ILE A 217 -12.29 9.78 -26.78
C ILE A 217 -13.58 9.23 -26.17
N GLU A 218 -13.48 8.17 -25.35
CA GLU A 218 -14.61 7.55 -24.68
C GLU A 218 -15.31 8.55 -23.75
N CYS A 219 -14.54 9.18 -22.84
CA CYS A 219 -15.08 10.15 -21.90
C CYS A 219 -15.61 11.40 -22.60
N SER A 220 -14.92 11.89 -23.62
CA SER A 220 -15.39 13.01 -24.45
C SER A 220 -16.75 12.71 -25.08
N ALA A 221 -16.91 11.53 -25.69
CA ALA A 221 -18.16 11.14 -26.35
C ALA A 221 -19.31 10.94 -25.36
N MET A 222 -19.06 10.18 -24.29
CA MET A 222 -20.09 9.86 -23.30
C MET A 222 -20.54 11.08 -22.52
N SER A 223 -19.60 11.95 -22.06
CA SER A 223 -19.97 13.17 -21.33
C SER A 223 -20.79 14.14 -22.20
N MET A 224 -20.36 14.38 -23.43
CA MET A 224 -21.12 15.27 -24.33
C MET A 224 -22.51 14.73 -24.70
N LYS A 225 -22.66 13.40 -24.84
CA LYS A 225 -23.96 12.80 -25.13
C LYS A 225 -25.00 13.07 -24.05
N TYR A 226 -24.61 12.92 -22.77
CA TYR A 226 -25.54 13.00 -21.65
C TYR A 226 -25.62 14.37 -20.98
N LEU A 227 -24.54 15.14 -20.98
CA LEU A 227 -24.45 16.45 -20.32
C LEU A 227 -24.45 17.63 -21.28
N GLY A 228 -24.24 17.37 -22.57
CA GLY A 228 -24.12 18.40 -23.62
C GLY A 228 -22.68 18.78 -23.88
N PRO A 229 -22.46 19.68 -24.88
CA PRO A 229 -21.12 20.09 -25.31
C PRO A 229 -20.31 20.83 -24.22
N ARG A 230 -21.03 21.41 -23.27
CA ARG A 230 -20.45 22.11 -22.10
C ARG A 230 -21.23 21.76 -20.86
N PHE A 231 -20.53 21.46 -19.74
CA PHE A 231 -21.14 21.14 -18.46
C PHE A 231 -20.35 21.70 -17.28
N ASP A 232 -20.89 21.53 -16.05
CA ASP A 232 -20.38 22.27 -14.90
C ASP A 232 -19.12 21.66 -14.33
N ILE A 233 -19.15 20.38 -13.93
CA ILE A 233 -18.08 19.80 -13.12
C ILE A 233 -17.56 18.49 -13.71
N HIS A 234 -16.24 18.38 -13.85
CA HIS A 234 -15.57 17.11 -14.17
C HIS A 234 -14.65 16.71 -13.02
N THR A 235 -14.80 15.47 -12.53
CA THR A 235 -13.99 14.96 -11.41
C THR A 235 -13.11 13.79 -11.82
N GLY A 236 -11.94 13.66 -11.17
CA GLY A 236 -11.02 12.55 -11.37
C GLY A 236 -9.90 12.51 -10.33
N GLY A 237 -8.96 11.61 -10.50
CA GLY A 237 -7.70 11.63 -9.77
C GLY A 237 -6.68 12.58 -10.42
N VAL A 238 -5.67 13.03 -9.69
CA VAL A 238 -4.58 13.86 -10.27
C VAL A 238 -3.82 13.13 -11.38
N ASP A 239 -3.86 11.80 -11.43
CA ASP A 239 -3.29 11.01 -12.53
C ASP A 239 -4.05 11.24 -13.86
N ASN A 240 -5.32 11.62 -13.78
CA ASN A 240 -6.13 11.92 -14.96
C ASN A 240 -5.82 13.29 -15.55
N ILE A 241 -5.24 14.22 -14.81
CA ILE A 241 -4.94 15.58 -15.32
C ILE A 241 -4.16 15.50 -16.63
N PHE A 242 -3.12 14.65 -16.65
CA PHE A 242 -2.32 14.43 -17.83
C PHE A 242 -1.98 12.94 -18.01
N PRO A 243 -2.16 12.37 -19.21
CA PRO A 243 -2.67 13.05 -20.41
C PRO A 243 -4.21 13.09 -20.51
N HIS A 244 -4.96 12.28 -19.76
CA HIS A 244 -6.36 11.93 -20.02
C HIS A 244 -7.31 13.15 -20.15
N HIS A 245 -7.42 13.96 -19.09
CA HIS A 245 -8.30 15.13 -19.11
C HIS A 245 -7.81 16.26 -20.04
N GLU A 246 -6.49 16.38 -20.24
CA GLU A 246 -5.94 17.29 -21.22
C GLU A 246 -6.37 16.88 -22.64
N ASP A 247 -6.32 15.59 -22.96
CA ASP A 247 -6.74 15.03 -24.24
C ASP A 247 -8.25 15.16 -24.45
N GLU A 248 -9.07 14.95 -23.38
CA GLU A 248 -10.51 15.18 -23.42
C GLU A 248 -10.85 16.65 -23.75
N ILE A 249 -10.12 17.61 -23.17
CA ILE A 249 -10.26 19.02 -23.48
C ILE A 249 -9.96 19.25 -24.96
N ALA A 250 -8.84 18.73 -25.44
CA ALA A 250 -8.41 18.92 -26.84
C ALA A 250 -9.43 18.35 -27.82
N GLN A 251 -9.94 17.13 -27.55
CA GLN A 251 -10.95 16.47 -28.36
C GLN A 251 -12.28 17.23 -28.38
N SER A 252 -12.80 17.56 -27.19
CA SER A 252 -14.11 18.17 -27.05
C SER A 252 -14.15 19.61 -27.56
N GLU A 253 -13.18 20.43 -27.16
CA GLU A 253 -13.10 21.82 -27.63
C GLU A 253 -12.66 21.93 -29.09
N GLY A 254 -11.79 21.04 -29.55
CA GLY A 254 -11.45 20.91 -30.96
C GLY A 254 -12.68 20.58 -31.81
N PHE A 255 -13.53 19.66 -31.33
CA PHE A 255 -14.76 19.26 -32.00
C PHE A 255 -15.85 20.34 -31.95
N THR A 256 -16.13 20.91 -30.77
CA THR A 256 -17.25 21.87 -30.57
C THR A 256 -16.82 23.30 -30.96
N GLY A 257 -15.60 23.72 -30.64
CA GLY A 257 -15.13 25.11 -30.73
C GLY A 257 -15.48 25.93 -29.49
N GLU A 258 -16.00 25.33 -28.44
CA GLU A 258 -16.43 25.97 -27.20
C GLU A 258 -15.74 25.32 -25.98
N PRO A 259 -15.61 26.03 -24.83
CA PRO A 259 -15.09 25.45 -23.60
C PRO A 259 -15.88 24.21 -23.18
N PHE A 260 -15.19 23.16 -22.78
CA PHE A 260 -15.79 21.85 -22.48
C PHE A 260 -16.36 21.78 -21.06
N VAL A 261 -15.55 22.09 -20.03
CA VAL A 261 -15.92 21.99 -18.62
C VAL A 261 -15.62 23.28 -17.87
N ASN A 262 -16.52 23.70 -16.98
CA ASN A 262 -16.33 24.92 -16.19
C ASN A 262 -15.37 24.68 -15.00
N TYR A 263 -15.51 23.57 -14.27
CA TYR A 263 -14.75 23.30 -13.05
C TYR A 263 -14.14 21.90 -13.10
N TRP A 264 -12.81 21.81 -13.01
CA TRP A 264 -12.05 20.58 -12.95
C TRP A 264 -11.60 20.30 -11.52
N VAL A 265 -12.11 19.20 -10.94
CA VAL A 265 -11.89 18.84 -9.53
C VAL A 265 -11.14 17.52 -9.41
N HIS A 266 -9.96 17.55 -8.80
CA HIS A 266 -9.09 16.38 -8.74
C HIS A 266 -8.73 15.99 -7.30
N ALA A 267 -8.91 14.70 -6.99
CA ALA A 267 -8.42 14.11 -5.74
C ALA A 267 -6.94 13.76 -5.84
N GLN A 268 -6.16 14.10 -4.83
CA GLN A 268 -4.74 13.79 -4.76
C GLN A 268 -4.51 12.30 -4.45
N HIS A 269 -3.31 11.81 -4.76
CA HIS A 269 -2.92 10.42 -4.53
C HIS A 269 -3.15 9.97 -3.09
N LEU A 270 -3.67 8.76 -2.95
CA LEU A 270 -3.53 7.96 -1.75
C LEU A 270 -2.24 7.15 -1.87
N LEU A 271 -1.30 7.41 -0.98
CA LEU A 271 -0.09 6.60 -0.84
C LEU A 271 -0.41 5.40 0.06
N ALA A 272 0.31 4.31 -0.12
CA ALA A 272 0.35 3.21 0.83
C ALA A 272 1.81 2.98 1.24
N ASP A 273 2.09 2.98 2.52
CA ASP A 273 3.43 2.85 3.07
C ASP A 273 4.42 3.88 2.47
N GLY A 274 3.95 5.11 2.30
CA GLY A 274 4.74 6.22 1.75
C GLY A 274 4.96 6.18 0.23
N GLN A 275 4.46 5.15 -0.46
CA GLN A 275 4.64 4.97 -1.90
C GLN A 275 3.32 5.06 -2.66
N LYS A 276 3.38 5.40 -3.95
CA LYS A 276 2.20 5.32 -4.83
C LYS A 276 1.71 3.88 -4.88
N MET A 277 0.37 3.69 -4.75
CA MET A 277 -0.23 2.37 -4.88
C MET A 277 -0.03 1.81 -6.27
N ALA A 278 0.52 0.60 -6.33
CA ALA A 278 0.65 -0.15 -7.57
C ALA A 278 0.59 -1.65 -7.29
N LYS A 279 -0.06 -2.43 -8.18
CA LYS A 279 -0.07 -3.91 -8.06
C LYS A 279 1.34 -4.50 -8.07
N SER A 280 2.23 -3.93 -8.87
CA SER A 280 3.62 -4.38 -8.95
C SER A 280 4.41 -4.20 -7.65
N THR A 281 3.95 -3.33 -6.75
CA THR A 281 4.53 -3.14 -5.43
C THR A 281 3.84 -3.95 -4.34
N GLY A 282 2.68 -4.57 -4.64
CA GLY A 282 1.89 -5.33 -3.66
C GLY A 282 1.21 -4.46 -2.59
N ASN A 283 1.14 -3.14 -2.80
CA ASN A 283 0.56 -2.18 -1.86
C ASN A 283 -0.77 -1.56 -2.36
N ALA A 284 -1.40 -2.16 -3.38
CA ALA A 284 -2.69 -1.73 -3.89
C ALA A 284 -3.80 -2.57 -3.25
N TYR A 285 -4.33 -2.10 -2.13
CA TYR A 285 -5.37 -2.78 -1.36
C TYR A 285 -6.75 -2.57 -1.98
N THR A 286 -7.59 -3.62 -1.98
CA THR A 286 -9.01 -3.58 -2.36
C THR A 286 -9.90 -3.43 -1.12
N SER A 287 -11.18 -3.08 -1.31
CA SER A 287 -12.10 -3.02 -0.18
C SER A 287 -12.35 -4.39 0.44
N SER A 288 -12.36 -5.45 -0.35
CA SER A 288 -12.50 -6.83 0.14
C SER A 288 -11.30 -7.28 1.00
N GLU A 289 -10.07 -6.82 0.69
CA GLU A 289 -8.91 -7.09 1.54
C GLU A 289 -8.97 -6.32 2.86
N ILE A 290 -9.61 -5.15 2.88
CA ILE A 290 -9.89 -4.40 4.12
C ILE A 290 -10.90 -5.16 4.99
N GLU A 291 -12.02 -5.61 4.40
CA GLU A 291 -13.02 -6.44 5.10
C GLU A 291 -12.44 -7.76 5.60
N GLY A 292 -11.63 -8.45 4.78
CA GLY A 292 -10.97 -9.71 5.16
C GLY A 292 -9.99 -9.58 6.34
N ARG A 293 -9.70 -8.34 6.77
CA ARG A 293 -8.91 -8.03 7.97
C ARG A 293 -9.77 -7.48 9.13
N ASP A 294 -11.07 -7.76 9.11
CA ASP A 294 -12.05 -7.35 10.13
C ASP A 294 -12.22 -5.82 10.27
N PHE A 295 -11.84 -5.05 9.24
CA PHE A 295 -12.18 -3.64 9.20
C PHE A 295 -13.56 -3.40 8.59
N ASP A 296 -14.32 -2.52 9.21
CA ASP A 296 -15.54 -1.99 8.63
C ASP A 296 -15.17 -1.16 7.39
N PRO A 297 -15.73 -1.43 6.19
CA PRO A 297 -15.48 -0.60 5.00
C PRO A 297 -15.76 0.88 5.23
N MET A 298 -16.71 1.21 6.09
CA MET A 298 -17.04 2.60 6.45
C MET A 298 -15.89 3.29 7.22
N ALA A 299 -14.99 2.53 7.87
CA ALA A 299 -13.76 3.08 8.44
C ALA A 299 -12.84 3.69 7.37
N LEU A 300 -12.86 3.13 6.16
CA LEU A 300 -12.12 3.69 5.03
C LEU A 300 -12.71 5.03 4.58
N ARG A 301 -14.05 5.15 4.54
CA ARG A 301 -14.73 6.43 4.28
C ARG A 301 -14.40 7.46 5.37
N TYR A 302 -14.39 7.05 6.64
CA TYR A 302 -13.96 7.91 7.74
C TYR A 302 -12.48 8.33 7.60
N PHE A 303 -11.60 7.40 7.24
CA PHE A 303 -10.19 7.69 7.00
C PHE A 303 -10.00 8.80 5.94
N TYR A 304 -10.80 8.81 4.88
CA TYR A 304 -10.72 9.87 3.88
C TYR A 304 -11.11 11.25 4.42
N THR A 305 -11.90 11.33 5.50
CA THR A 305 -12.22 12.61 6.15
C THR A 305 -11.05 13.24 6.91
N THR A 306 -9.98 12.50 7.15
CA THR A 306 -8.84 12.98 7.96
C THR A 306 -7.94 13.97 7.21
N ALA A 307 -8.10 14.11 5.91
CA ALA A 307 -7.32 15.03 5.10
C ALA A 307 -8.14 15.64 3.95
N LEU A 308 -7.74 16.83 3.53
CA LEU A 308 -8.35 17.49 2.40
C LEU A 308 -8.20 16.64 1.12
N TYR A 309 -9.24 16.57 0.28
CA TYR A 309 -9.26 15.71 -0.92
C TYR A 309 -8.06 15.95 -1.87
N ARG A 310 -7.58 17.20 -1.96
CA ARG A 310 -6.43 17.62 -2.78
C ARG A 310 -5.07 17.53 -2.07
N SER A 311 -5.02 16.94 -0.87
CA SER A 311 -3.76 16.66 -0.17
C SER A 311 -3.38 15.19 -0.30
N ARG A 312 -2.08 14.90 -0.38
CA ARG A 312 -1.58 13.53 -0.30
C ARG A 312 -1.87 12.95 1.08
N VAL A 313 -2.31 11.72 1.12
CA VAL A 313 -2.54 10.97 2.36
C VAL A 313 -1.81 9.65 2.28
N ASN A 314 -1.17 9.27 3.37
CA ASN A 314 -0.52 7.97 3.48
C ASN A 314 -1.44 7.00 4.22
N PHE A 315 -1.89 5.97 3.51
CA PHE A 315 -2.62 4.86 4.09
C PHE A 315 -1.63 3.92 4.79
N THR A 316 -1.96 3.57 6.02
CA THR A 316 -1.41 2.45 6.77
C THR A 316 -2.55 1.77 7.52
N PHE A 317 -2.42 0.49 7.85
CA PHE A 317 -3.44 -0.19 8.64
C PHE A 317 -3.59 0.43 10.03
N ARG A 318 -2.53 0.96 10.61
CA ARG A 318 -2.59 1.75 11.86
C ARG A 318 -3.45 3.02 11.72
N ALA A 319 -3.32 3.74 10.61
CA ALA A 319 -4.15 4.92 10.34
C ALA A 319 -5.63 4.52 10.10
N LEU A 320 -5.87 3.40 9.41
CA LEU A 320 -7.22 2.86 9.24
C LEU A 320 -7.82 2.42 10.58
N GLN A 321 -7.03 1.77 11.45
CA GLN A 321 -7.46 1.38 12.80
C GLN A 321 -7.86 2.60 13.64
N ALA A 322 -7.09 3.68 13.58
CA ALA A 322 -7.45 4.93 14.23
C ALA A 322 -8.77 5.53 13.68
N ALA A 323 -8.98 5.43 12.37
CA ALA A 323 -10.22 5.85 11.72
C ALA A 323 -11.41 4.98 12.15
N GLN A 324 -11.24 3.65 12.21
CA GLN A 324 -12.25 2.72 12.70
C GLN A 324 -12.63 3.02 14.16
N THR A 325 -11.63 3.22 15.03
CA THR A 325 -11.86 3.60 16.43
C THR A 325 -12.63 4.90 16.53
N SER A 326 -12.32 5.88 15.68
CA SER A 326 -13.04 7.17 15.65
C SER A 326 -14.48 7.02 15.16
N LEU A 327 -14.72 6.22 14.12
CA LEU A 327 -16.07 5.91 13.62
C LEU A 327 -16.88 5.16 14.68
N GLU A 328 -16.31 4.18 15.35
CA GLU A 328 -16.96 3.46 16.45
C GLU A 328 -17.34 4.41 17.60
N ARG A 329 -16.43 5.33 17.95
CA ARG A 329 -16.69 6.34 18.96
C ARG A 329 -17.83 7.29 18.55
N LEU A 330 -17.88 7.67 17.28
CA LEU A 330 -18.97 8.48 16.71
C LEU A 330 -20.31 7.75 16.84
N ARG A 331 -20.36 6.49 16.42
CA ARG A 331 -21.54 5.62 16.49
C ARG A 331 -22.00 5.39 17.93
N GLU A 332 -21.05 5.15 18.83
CA GLU A 332 -21.34 4.99 20.27
C GLU A 332 -21.96 6.24 20.87
N LEU A 333 -21.35 7.42 20.66
CA LEU A 333 -21.88 8.68 21.17
C LEU A 333 -23.27 8.99 20.60
N ALA A 334 -23.47 8.74 19.31
CA ALA A 334 -24.78 8.89 18.66
C ALA A 334 -25.84 7.98 19.33
N TYR A 335 -25.51 6.72 19.59
CA TYR A 335 -26.40 5.80 20.28
C TYR A 335 -26.66 6.22 21.74
N GLN A 336 -25.63 6.63 22.48
CA GLN A 336 -25.80 7.11 23.85
C GLN A 336 -26.70 8.36 23.95
N LEU A 337 -26.58 9.27 22.96
CA LEU A 337 -27.46 10.44 22.88
C LEU A 337 -28.88 10.07 22.49
N LEU A 338 -29.03 9.10 21.54
CA LEU A 338 -30.33 8.59 21.11
C LEU A 338 -31.11 7.97 22.29
N THR A 339 -30.45 7.18 23.15
CA THR A 339 -31.11 6.57 24.32
C THR A 339 -31.59 7.57 25.38
N GLN A 340 -31.16 8.82 25.28
CA GLN A 340 -31.57 9.93 26.15
C GLN A 340 -32.60 10.85 25.49
N ALA A 341 -33.01 10.57 24.25
CA ALA A 341 -33.87 11.39 23.43
C ALA A 341 -35.20 10.69 23.12
N ASP A 342 -36.16 11.42 22.61
CA ASP A 342 -37.38 10.86 22.01
C ASP A 342 -37.06 10.40 20.58
N GLU A 343 -37.05 9.08 20.36
CA GLU A 343 -36.72 8.48 19.05
C GLU A 343 -37.68 8.96 17.95
N GLY A 344 -38.97 9.13 18.25
CA GLY A 344 -39.95 9.64 17.29
C GLY A 344 -39.62 11.03 16.79
N LEU A 345 -39.07 11.89 17.66
CA LEU A 345 -38.63 13.23 17.31
C LEU A 345 -37.29 13.20 16.54
N VAL A 346 -36.35 12.32 16.93
CA VAL A 346 -35.04 12.24 16.34
C VAL A 346 -35.13 11.81 14.86
N PHE A 347 -35.95 10.85 14.53
CA PHE A 347 -36.10 10.33 13.18
C PHE A 347 -37.19 11.01 12.33
N SER A 348 -37.82 12.13 12.86
CA SER A 348 -38.76 12.89 12.08
C SER A 348 -38.11 13.55 10.85
N ASP A 349 -38.89 13.74 9.80
CA ASP A 349 -38.43 14.44 8.60
C ASP A 349 -38.38 15.98 8.76
N ASP A 350 -38.89 16.49 9.86
CA ASP A 350 -38.88 17.94 10.16
C ASP A 350 -37.44 18.38 10.41
N PRO A 351 -36.90 19.36 9.68
CA PRO A 351 -35.55 19.83 9.94
C PRO A 351 -35.45 20.47 11.33
N PRO A 352 -34.38 20.26 12.10
CA PRO A 352 -34.13 21.00 13.31
C PRO A 352 -34.12 22.51 12.99
N GLY A 353 -34.60 23.36 13.91
CA GLY A 353 -34.59 24.82 13.74
C GLY A 353 -33.22 25.41 13.44
N PRO A 354 -33.10 26.74 13.21
CA PRO A 354 -31.80 27.38 12.99
C PRO A 354 -30.79 27.01 14.10
N ASN A 355 -29.58 26.64 13.73
CA ASN A 355 -28.57 26.23 14.69
C ASN A 355 -27.17 26.59 14.17
N HIS A 356 -26.34 27.17 15.03
CA HIS A 356 -25.02 27.68 14.68
C HIS A 356 -24.03 26.54 14.28
N TRP A 357 -24.22 25.31 14.80
CA TRP A 357 -23.41 24.15 14.40
C TRP A 357 -23.65 23.78 12.95
N ARG A 358 -24.91 23.89 12.48
CA ARG A 358 -25.22 23.70 11.07
C ARG A 358 -24.51 24.74 10.21
N ASP A 359 -24.56 25.99 10.58
CA ASP A 359 -23.95 27.08 9.84
C ASP A 359 -22.42 26.90 9.79
N ALA A 360 -21.81 26.53 10.92
CA ALA A 360 -20.37 26.24 11.01
C ALA A 360 -19.97 25.03 10.16
N PHE A 361 -20.73 23.93 10.22
CA PHE A 361 -20.47 22.74 9.41
C PHE A 361 -20.54 23.03 7.91
N LEU A 362 -21.59 23.72 7.48
CA LEU A 362 -21.79 24.06 6.07
C LEU A 362 -20.73 25.06 5.58
N ALA A 363 -20.32 26.02 6.39
CA ALA A 363 -19.26 26.96 6.04
C ALA A 363 -17.96 26.22 5.67
N GLU A 364 -17.61 25.16 6.37
CA GLU A 364 -16.41 24.36 6.08
C GLU A 364 -16.62 23.46 4.84
N VAL A 365 -17.78 22.81 4.69
CA VAL A 365 -18.09 22.00 3.50
C VAL A 365 -18.11 22.85 2.25
N GLU A 366 -18.68 24.03 2.32
CA GLU A 366 -18.81 24.93 1.16
C GLU A 366 -17.52 25.65 0.80
N HIS A 367 -16.52 25.59 1.65
CA HIS A 367 -15.19 26.10 1.39
C HIS A 367 -14.24 24.97 0.98
N ASP A 368 -14.26 24.60 -0.30
CA ASP A 368 -13.36 23.63 -0.91
C ASP A 368 -13.48 22.21 -0.33
N LEU A 369 -14.70 21.78 0.01
CA LEU A 369 -14.97 20.47 0.64
C LEU A 369 -14.02 20.20 1.82
N ASN A 370 -13.91 21.12 2.74
CA ASN A 370 -13.03 20.99 3.90
C ASN A 370 -13.62 20.01 4.94
N ILE A 371 -13.77 18.75 4.52
CA ILE A 371 -14.36 17.69 5.35
C ILE A 371 -13.60 17.51 6.68
N PRO A 372 -12.25 17.59 6.75
CA PRO A 372 -11.56 17.52 8.04
C PRO A 372 -12.03 18.54 9.06
N ARG A 373 -12.22 19.81 8.65
CA ARG A 373 -12.74 20.85 9.55
C ARG A 373 -14.22 20.68 9.84
N ALA A 374 -15.00 20.26 8.86
CA ALA A 374 -16.40 19.91 9.09
C ALA A 374 -16.54 18.80 10.14
N MET A 375 -15.68 17.78 10.12
CA MET A 375 -15.61 16.74 11.15
C MET A 375 -15.23 17.30 12.53
N ALA A 376 -14.34 18.29 12.59
CA ALA A 376 -14.03 18.95 13.85
C ALA A 376 -15.28 19.66 14.46
N VAL A 377 -16.11 20.28 13.62
CA VAL A 377 -17.41 20.85 14.05
C VAL A 377 -18.34 19.75 14.57
N VAL A 378 -18.43 18.61 13.87
CA VAL A 378 -19.22 17.44 14.33
C VAL A 378 -18.80 17.01 15.72
N TRP A 379 -17.51 16.83 15.96
CA TRP A 379 -16.98 16.41 17.25
C TRP A 379 -17.22 17.46 18.34
N ALA A 380 -17.05 18.75 18.03
CA ALA A 380 -17.32 19.84 18.97
C ALA A 380 -18.80 19.86 19.38
N MET A 381 -19.72 19.75 18.42
CA MET A 381 -21.17 19.67 18.62
C MET A 381 -21.57 18.48 19.50
N LEU A 382 -21.01 17.28 19.22
CA LEU A 382 -21.33 16.08 20.00
C LEU A 382 -20.89 16.16 21.48
N HIS A 383 -19.81 16.88 21.75
CA HIS A 383 -19.30 17.08 23.11
C HIS A 383 -19.88 18.33 23.81
N SER A 384 -20.60 19.20 23.09
CA SER A 384 -21.23 20.37 23.66
C SER A 384 -22.42 19.96 24.56
N HIS A 385 -22.72 20.81 25.50
CA HIS A 385 -23.91 20.74 26.35
C HIS A 385 -24.91 21.89 26.08
N GLU A 386 -24.69 22.62 24.98
CA GLU A 386 -25.57 23.77 24.63
C GLU A 386 -26.93 23.31 24.11
N ASP A 387 -26.95 22.17 23.38
CA ASP A 387 -28.16 21.56 22.85
C ASP A 387 -28.52 20.27 23.62
N ASP A 388 -29.80 19.92 23.63
CA ASP A 388 -30.28 18.66 24.19
C ASP A 388 -29.80 17.45 23.35
N PRO A 389 -29.79 16.22 23.92
CA PRO A 389 -29.33 15.03 23.24
C PRO A 389 -30.04 14.77 21.90
N GLY A 390 -31.34 14.96 21.83
CA GLY A 390 -32.14 14.73 20.62
C GLY A 390 -31.76 15.68 19.50
N THR A 391 -31.58 16.97 19.79
CA THR A 391 -31.14 17.98 18.84
C THR A 391 -29.74 17.63 18.27
N ARG A 392 -28.81 17.19 19.12
CA ARG A 392 -27.46 16.82 18.68
C ARG A 392 -27.49 15.61 17.74
N VAL A 393 -28.29 14.58 18.01
CA VAL A 393 -28.43 13.44 17.11
C VAL A 393 -29.07 13.84 15.77
N ARG A 394 -30.12 14.69 15.83
CA ARG A 394 -30.76 15.21 14.61
C ARG A 394 -29.80 16.00 13.74
N LEU A 395 -28.99 16.86 14.31
CA LEU A 395 -27.94 17.60 13.61
C LEU A 395 -26.88 16.63 13.02
N LEU A 396 -26.47 15.62 13.78
CA LEU A 396 -25.54 14.61 13.27
C LEU A 396 -26.10 13.85 12.06
N LEU A 397 -27.37 13.43 12.12
CA LEU A 397 -28.05 12.76 11.00
C LEU A 397 -28.21 13.70 9.80
N GLU A 398 -28.45 14.98 10.04
CA GLU A 398 -28.48 16.00 8.99
C GLU A 398 -27.11 16.16 8.31
N PHE A 399 -26.02 16.25 9.08
CA PHE A 399 -24.65 16.34 8.56
C PHE A 399 -24.24 15.06 7.82
N ASP A 400 -24.77 13.92 8.27
CA ASP A 400 -24.49 12.63 7.64
C ASP A 400 -25.07 12.50 6.22
N ARG A 401 -26.07 13.32 5.87
CA ARG A 401 -26.54 13.42 4.48
C ARG A 401 -25.39 13.81 3.53
N ILE A 402 -24.42 14.59 4.02
CA ILE A 402 -23.21 14.96 3.28
C ILE A 402 -22.07 13.98 3.56
N LEU A 403 -21.80 13.65 4.82
CA LEU A 403 -20.70 12.78 5.23
C LEU A 403 -20.85 11.34 4.70
N GLY A 404 -22.10 10.83 4.72
CA GLY A 404 -22.47 9.55 4.14
C GLY A 404 -21.97 8.33 4.92
N PHE A 405 -21.91 8.40 6.26
CA PHE A 405 -21.58 7.27 7.13
C PHE A 405 -22.74 6.29 7.35
N ASP A 406 -23.92 6.59 6.77
CA ASP A 406 -25.17 5.82 6.90
C ASP A 406 -25.62 5.64 8.36
N LEU A 407 -25.46 6.71 9.15
CA LEU A 407 -25.77 6.68 10.58
C LEU A 407 -27.26 6.47 10.87
N LYS A 408 -28.16 6.95 9.99
CA LYS A 408 -29.61 6.74 10.19
C LYS A 408 -29.95 5.26 10.15
N THR A 409 -29.51 4.54 9.11
CA THR A 409 -29.72 3.09 8.96
C THR A 409 -29.07 2.33 10.11
N TYR A 410 -27.82 2.70 10.45
CA TYR A 410 -27.10 2.09 11.57
C TYR A 410 -27.87 2.24 12.89
N LEU A 411 -28.31 3.45 13.26
CA LEU A 411 -29.00 3.71 14.53
C LEU A 411 -30.40 3.09 14.60
N GLN A 412 -31.07 2.87 13.46
CA GLN A 412 -32.37 2.19 13.39
C GLN A 412 -32.27 0.66 13.35
N SER A 413 -31.07 0.09 13.18
CA SER A 413 -30.84 -1.35 13.22
C SER A 413 -30.65 -1.86 14.65
N ASP A 414 -30.56 -3.19 14.80
CA ASP A 414 -30.22 -3.82 16.10
C ASP A 414 -28.72 -3.70 16.44
N GLN A 415 -27.86 -3.36 15.48
CA GLN A 415 -26.40 -3.31 15.65
C GLN A 415 -25.92 -2.41 16.80
N PRO A 416 -26.45 -1.18 16.99
CA PRO A 416 -26.04 -0.33 18.11
C PRO A 416 -26.33 -0.97 19.47
N ARG A 417 -27.50 -1.60 19.59
CA ARG A 417 -27.89 -2.28 20.83
C ARG A 417 -26.98 -3.48 21.09
N GLU A 418 -26.74 -4.29 20.09
CA GLU A 418 -25.85 -5.45 20.19
C GLU A 418 -24.41 -5.03 20.56
N LYS A 419 -23.93 -3.92 19.98
CA LYS A 419 -22.54 -3.47 20.14
C LYS A 419 -22.31 -2.59 21.37
N TRP A 420 -23.32 -1.85 21.86
CA TRP A 420 -23.12 -0.79 22.85
C TRP A 420 -24.01 -0.91 24.10
N ASP A 421 -24.95 -1.87 24.18
CA ASP A 421 -25.74 -2.13 25.40
C ASP A 421 -24.96 -3.06 26.34
N PRO A 422 -24.57 -2.60 27.56
CA PRO A 422 -23.83 -3.41 28.52
C PRO A 422 -24.52 -4.72 28.88
N ARG A 423 -25.86 -4.75 28.87
CA ARG A 423 -26.66 -5.94 29.21
C ARG A 423 -26.52 -7.03 28.14
N VAL A 424 -26.44 -6.64 26.88
CA VAL A 424 -26.23 -7.57 25.76
C VAL A 424 -24.82 -8.16 25.83
N HIS A 425 -23.83 -7.33 26.10
CA HIS A 425 -22.44 -7.79 26.27
C HIS A 425 -22.27 -8.75 27.44
N LEU A 426 -22.86 -8.44 28.59
CA LEU A 426 -22.84 -9.33 29.77
C LEU A 426 -23.51 -10.67 29.49
N ALA A 427 -24.58 -10.70 28.70
CA ALA A 427 -25.26 -11.94 28.31
C ALA A 427 -24.47 -12.79 27.28
N ALA A 428 -23.58 -12.17 26.51
CA ALA A 428 -22.82 -12.81 25.45
C ALA A 428 -21.49 -13.44 25.90
N VAL A 429 -20.98 -13.05 27.09
CA VAL A 429 -19.70 -13.59 27.61
C VAL A 429 -19.93 -14.79 28.52
N PRO A 430 -18.90 -15.65 28.75
CA PRO A 430 -18.99 -16.75 29.71
C PRO A 430 -19.44 -16.30 31.09
N GLY A 431 -20.26 -17.10 31.76
CA GLY A 431 -20.84 -16.76 33.08
C GLY A 431 -19.81 -16.36 34.15
N GLU A 432 -18.62 -16.95 34.10
CA GLU A 432 -17.51 -16.60 35.01
C GLU A 432 -16.98 -15.21 34.75
N VAL A 433 -16.90 -14.80 33.49
CA VAL A 433 -16.48 -13.45 33.07
C VAL A 433 -17.55 -12.44 33.49
N ALA A 434 -18.83 -12.72 33.21
CA ALA A 434 -19.94 -11.87 33.61
C ALA A 434 -19.97 -11.65 35.14
N ALA A 435 -19.74 -12.71 35.93
CA ALA A 435 -19.69 -12.65 37.39
C ALA A 435 -18.55 -11.71 37.86
N GLN A 436 -17.34 -11.84 37.32
CA GLN A 436 -16.21 -10.98 37.67
C GLN A 436 -16.44 -9.51 37.29
N VAL A 437 -17.14 -9.25 36.19
CA VAL A 437 -17.50 -7.88 35.77
C VAL A 437 -18.48 -7.27 36.76
N LEU A 438 -19.51 -8.00 37.20
CA LEU A 438 -20.48 -7.54 38.17
C LEU A 438 -19.85 -7.31 39.56
N GLU A 439 -19.01 -8.25 40.01
CA GLU A 439 -18.23 -8.12 41.26
C GLU A 439 -17.35 -6.85 41.25
N ARG A 440 -16.68 -6.62 40.12
CA ARG A 440 -15.88 -5.40 39.91
C ARG A 440 -16.73 -4.12 40.07
N GLU A 441 -17.93 -4.09 39.53
CA GLU A 441 -18.83 -2.94 39.66
C GLU A 441 -19.29 -2.72 41.09
N GLU A 442 -19.63 -3.80 41.85
CA GLU A 442 -19.95 -3.71 43.26
C GLU A 442 -18.77 -3.14 44.06
N LEU A 443 -17.55 -3.62 43.84
CA LEU A 443 -16.36 -3.10 44.50
C LEU A 443 -16.14 -1.61 44.20
N ARG A 444 -16.37 -1.18 43.00
CA ARG A 444 -16.28 0.26 42.61
C ARG A 444 -17.35 1.11 43.30
N HIS A 445 -18.57 0.57 43.42
CA HIS A 445 -19.64 1.23 44.17
C HIS A 445 -19.30 1.39 45.69
N HIS A 446 -18.55 0.42 46.22
CA HIS A 446 -18.04 0.47 47.58
C HIS A 446 -16.66 1.20 47.71
N THR A 447 -16.19 1.85 46.66
CA THR A 447 -14.91 2.58 46.60
C THR A 447 -13.67 1.72 46.83
N ASP A 448 -13.78 0.41 46.69
CA ASP A 448 -12.65 -0.54 46.73
C ASP A 448 -12.00 -0.69 45.34
N TYR A 449 -11.30 0.36 44.95
CA TYR A 449 -10.66 0.40 43.65
C TYR A 449 -9.51 -0.61 43.51
N SER A 450 -8.85 -0.99 44.61
CA SER A 450 -7.72 -1.91 44.57
C SER A 450 -8.15 -3.31 44.09
N HIS A 451 -9.21 -3.85 44.67
CA HIS A 451 -9.75 -5.17 44.24
C HIS A 451 -10.43 -5.07 42.87
N ALA A 452 -11.11 -3.96 42.59
CA ALA A 452 -11.71 -3.73 41.28
C ALA A 452 -10.67 -3.71 40.14
N ASP A 453 -9.47 -3.11 40.37
CA ASP A 453 -8.36 -3.09 39.41
C ASP A 453 -7.72 -4.48 39.27
N GLN A 454 -7.65 -5.27 40.32
CA GLN A 454 -7.19 -6.67 40.26
C GLN A 454 -8.12 -7.51 39.38
N LEU A 455 -9.46 -7.38 39.55
CA LEU A 455 -10.42 -8.06 38.68
C LEU A 455 -10.31 -7.61 37.23
N ARG A 456 -10.11 -6.31 36.99
CA ARG A 456 -9.85 -5.79 35.64
C ARG A 456 -8.61 -6.41 35.02
N HIS A 457 -7.55 -6.58 35.82
CA HIS A 457 -6.33 -7.23 35.34
C HIS A 457 -6.59 -8.69 34.99
N ASN A 458 -7.34 -9.43 35.81
CA ASN A 458 -7.73 -10.82 35.53
C ASN A 458 -8.57 -10.95 34.26
N LEU A 459 -9.56 -10.06 34.09
CA LEU A 459 -10.39 -9.98 32.89
C LEU A 459 -9.58 -9.67 31.63
N ASN A 460 -8.61 -8.76 31.74
CA ASN A 460 -7.67 -8.46 30.65
C ASN A 460 -6.82 -9.69 30.30
N ALA A 461 -6.34 -10.42 31.28
CA ALA A 461 -5.59 -11.65 31.05
C ALA A 461 -6.45 -12.77 30.43
N ALA A 462 -7.75 -12.76 30.70
CA ALA A 462 -8.74 -13.63 30.06
C ALA A 462 -9.16 -13.21 28.65
N GLY A 463 -8.58 -12.13 28.10
CA GLY A 463 -8.83 -11.65 26.75
C GLY A 463 -10.00 -10.65 26.63
N TYR A 464 -10.44 -10.05 27.74
CA TYR A 464 -11.53 -9.08 27.75
C TYR A 464 -11.07 -7.69 28.22
N ASN A 465 -11.53 -6.64 27.53
CA ASN A 465 -11.35 -5.26 27.94
C ASN A 465 -12.67 -4.73 28.52
N ILE A 466 -12.62 -4.06 29.68
CA ILE A 466 -13.80 -3.48 30.33
C ILE A 466 -13.75 -1.97 30.18
N ARG A 467 -14.80 -1.43 29.54
CA ARG A 467 -14.98 0.01 29.36
C ARG A 467 -16.20 0.49 30.15
N ASP A 468 -15.95 1.34 31.12
CA ASP A 468 -17.00 1.90 31.96
C ASP A 468 -17.80 2.93 31.15
N THR A 469 -19.14 2.77 31.11
CA THR A 469 -20.08 3.72 30.51
C THR A 469 -21.11 4.20 31.54
N ARG A 470 -21.87 5.23 31.20
CA ARG A 470 -22.96 5.70 32.07
C ARG A 470 -24.07 4.65 32.24
N GLN A 471 -24.18 3.69 31.33
CA GLN A 471 -25.20 2.64 31.34
C GLN A 471 -24.71 1.34 31.98
N GLY A 472 -23.45 1.29 32.40
CA GLY A 472 -22.78 0.13 32.97
C GLY A 472 -21.49 -0.26 32.18
N PRO A 473 -20.82 -1.33 32.60
CA PRO A 473 -19.56 -1.79 31.98
C PRO A 473 -19.83 -2.51 30.66
N LEU A 474 -19.19 -2.03 29.58
CA LEU A 474 -19.10 -2.76 28.31
C LEU A 474 -17.94 -3.75 28.38
N VAL A 475 -18.22 -5.00 28.04
CA VAL A 475 -17.21 -6.08 27.96
C VAL A 475 -16.87 -6.30 26.50
N LEU A 476 -15.66 -5.97 26.12
CA LEU A 476 -15.19 -6.06 24.75
C LEU A 476 -14.05 -7.08 24.63
N PRO A 477 -13.94 -7.82 23.54
CA PRO A 477 -12.72 -8.62 23.29
C PRO A 477 -11.53 -7.66 23.19
N ARG A 478 -10.38 -8.10 23.72
CA ARG A 478 -9.13 -7.34 23.56
C ARG A 478 -8.70 -7.38 22.10
N ARG A 479 -8.23 -6.24 21.62
CA ARG A 479 -7.65 -6.12 20.29
C ARG A 479 -6.19 -6.59 20.30
N LEU A 480 -5.68 -6.97 19.13
CA LEU A 480 -4.29 -7.41 18.95
C LEU A 480 -3.29 -6.39 19.51
N GLU A 481 -3.52 -5.09 19.23
CA GLU A 481 -2.67 -3.98 19.68
C GLU A 481 -2.72 -3.72 21.19
N GLU A 482 -3.75 -4.19 21.86
CA GLU A 482 -3.89 -4.08 23.32
C GLU A 482 -3.19 -5.23 24.05
N GLU A 483 -2.96 -6.34 23.36
CA GLU A 483 -2.30 -7.53 23.92
C GLU A 483 -0.84 -7.62 23.48
N PHE A 484 -0.53 -7.25 22.24
CA PHE A 484 0.80 -7.41 21.65
C PHE A 484 1.30 -6.12 20.99
N THR A 485 2.60 -6.01 20.81
CA THR A 485 3.20 -4.95 20.02
C THR A 485 2.97 -5.23 18.55
N VAL A 486 2.21 -4.36 17.87
CA VAL A 486 1.92 -4.45 16.44
C VAL A 486 2.77 -3.43 15.68
N LEU A 487 3.46 -3.90 14.66
CA LEU A 487 4.41 -3.13 13.85
C LEU A 487 3.75 -2.67 12.56
N SER A 488 3.92 -1.40 12.19
CA SER A 488 3.56 -0.87 10.87
C SER A 488 4.77 -0.75 9.94
N SER A 489 5.98 -0.84 10.51
CA SER A 489 7.25 -0.84 9.78
C SER A 489 8.31 -1.63 10.52
N SER A 490 9.39 -2.02 9.85
CA SER A 490 10.51 -2.70 10.48
C SER A 490 11.18 -1.87 11.59
N SER A 491 11.12 -0.53 11.48
CA SER A 491 11.69 0.41 12.45
C SER A 491 10.91 0.49 13.76
N ASP A 492 9.67 0.01 13.79
CA ASP A 492 8.86 -0.04 15.03
C ASP A 492 9.24 -1.23 15.93
N ALA A 493 10.01 -2.19 15.40
CA ALA A 493 10.52 -3.31 16.20
C ALA A 493 11.48 -2.84 17.30
N PRO A 494 11.46 -3.48 18.49
CA PRO A 494 12.45 -3.23 19.51
C PRO A 494 13.87 -3.38 18.93
N ASP A 495 14.75 -2.41 19.19
CA ASP A 495 16.12 -2.42 18.65
C ASP A 495 17.13 -2.81 19.73
N PHE A 496 17.61 -4.06 19.65
CA PHE A 496 18.63 -4.60 20.54
C PHE A 496 20.02 -4.69 19.89
N THR A 497 20.23 -4.10 18.72
CA THR A 497 21.50 -4.21 17.97
C THR A 497 22.71 -3.67 18.72
N GLN A 498 22.50 -2.72 19.65
CA GLN A 498 23.54 -2.13 20.51
C GLN A 498 23.62 -2.78 21.90
N SER A 499 22.70 -3.70 22.22
CA SER A 499 22.64 -4.34 23.54
C SER A 499 23.67 -5.47 23.63
N PRO A 500 24.13 -5.84 24.84
CA PRO A 500 24.94 -7.03 25.04
C PRO A 500 24.29 -8.29 24.51
N ASP A 501 25.11 -9.26 24.09
CA ASP A 501 24.61 -10.57 23.67
C ASP A 501 24.05 -11.33 24.89
N LEU A 502 22.78 -11.74 24.80
CA LEU A 502 22.10 -12.52 25.83
C LEU A 502 22.01 -14.01 25.47
N PHE A 503 22.05 -14.34 24.20
CA PHE A 503 21.98 -15.70 23.67
C PHE A 503 23.13 -15.96 22.71
N GLU A 504 23.42 -17.24 22.45
CA GLU A 504 24.37 -17.58 21.39
C GLU A 504 23.76 -17.34 20.00
N PHE A 505 22.50 -17.76 19.82
CA PHE A 505 21.78 -17.61 18.56
C PHE A 505 20.43 -16.92 18.72
N SER A 506 20.10 -16.02 17.78
CA SER A 506 18.74 -15.58 17.50
C SER A 506 18.31 -16.23 16.18
N VAL A 507 17.37 -17.17 16.27
CA VAL A 507 16.78 -17.81 15.10
C VAL A 507 15.54 -17.05 14.66
N ASN A 508 15.60 -16.43 13.50
CA ASN A 508 14.62 -15.49 13.00
C ASN A 508 13.72 -16.17 11.96
N LEU A 509 12.43 -16.28 12.28
CA LEU A 509 11.41 -16.84 11.39
C LEU A 509 10.47 -15.74 10.90
N LEU A 510 10.14 -15.75 9.63
CA LEU A 510 9.12 -14.91 9.03
C LEU A 510 7.95 -15.79 8.60
N ALA A 511 6.79 -15.55 9.19
CA ALA A 511 5.55 -16.26 8.88
C ALA A 511 4.60 -15.37 8.09
N HIS A 512 3.98 -15.91 7.04
CA HIS A 512 2.88 -15.31 6.32
C HIS A 512 2.03 -16.40 5.69
N ASN A 513 0.82 -16.61 6.20
CA ASN A 513 -0.12 -17.63 5.73
C ASN A 513 0.54 -19.03 5.59
N SER A 514 1.27 -19.46 6.62
CA SER A 514 2.14 -20.65 6.55
C SER A 514 2.13 -21.50 7.84
N ARG A 515 0.97 -21.64 8.47
CA ARG A 515 0.83 -22.31 9.78
C ARG A 515 1.53 -23.66 9.87
N ASP A 516 1.25 -24.60 8.94
CA ASP A 516 1.78 -25.97 9.02
C ASP A 516 3.30 -26.00 8.89
N ASP A 517 3.87 -25.15 7.99
CA ASP A 517 5.31 -25.06 7.79
C ASP A 517 5.99 -24.44 9.01
N LEU A 518 5.37 -23.40 9.58
CA LEU A 518 5.87 -22.75 10.79
C LEU A 518 5.84 -23.69 12.00
N GLU A 519 4.75 -24.41 12.22
CA GLU A 519 4.61 -25.37 13.33
C GLU A 519 5.64 -26.50 13.22
N ARG A 520 5.83 -27.08 12.02
CA ARG A 520 6.86 -28.09 11.74
C ARG A 520 8.27 -27.52 12.00
N CYS A 521 8.58 -26.31 11.52
CA CYS A 521 9.86 -25.67 11.69
C CYS A 521 10.17 -25.45 13.18
N ILE A 522 9.27 -24.83 13.94
CA ILE A 522 9.41 -24.61 15.40
C ILE A 522 9.61 -25.92 16.14
N ALA A 523 8.77 -26.93 15.89
CA ALA A 523 8.87 -28.24 16.54
C ALA A 523 10.22 -28.92 16.26
N SER A 524 10.74 -28.77 15.04
CA SER A 524 12.05 -29.33 14.66
C SER A 524 13.21 -28.60 15.36
N ILE A 525 13.15 -27.28 15.51
CA ILE A 525 14.14 -26.49 16.25
C ILE A 525 14.12 -26.91 17.72
N CYS A 526 12.95 -26.99 18.35
CA CYS A 526 12.80 -27.42 19.75
C CYS A 526 13.36 -28.81 20.01
N ARG A 527 13.27 -29.72 19.03
CA ARG A 527 13.78 -31.09 19.10
C ARG A 527 15.30 -31.16 18.99
N HIS A 528 15.93 -30.24 18.29
CA HIS A 528 17.38 -30.27 17.96
C HIS A 528 18.17 -29.04 18.46
N CYS A 529 17.72 -28.41 19.55
CA CYS A 529 18.39 -27.23 20.13
C CYS A 529 19.34 -27.58 21.29
N ASP A 530 19.78 -28.82 21.40
CA ASP A 530 20.49 -29.38 22.56
C ASP A 530 21.65 -28.50 23.05
N ARG A 531 21.60 -28.06 24.32
CA ARG A 531 22.64 -27.34 25.07
C ARG A 531 23.13 -25.98 24.56
N ARG A 532 22.31 -25.30 23.74
CA ARG A 532 22.63 -23.98 23.23
C ARG A 532 21.65 -22.92 23.74
N ASP A 533 22.20 -21.75 24.07
CA ASP A 533 21.40 -20.59 24.42
C ASP A 533 20.79 -20.00 23.14
N ILE A 534 19.56 -20.39 22.85
CA ILE A 534 18.83 -20.00 21.65
C ILE A 534 17.60 -19.18 22.03
N GLU A 535 17.36 -18.10 21.30
CA GLU A 535 16.04 -17.44 21.22
C GLU A 535 15.43 -17.63 19.84
N LEU A 536 14.12 -17.79 19.80
CA LEU A 536 13.31 -17.69 18.58
C LEU A 536 12.71 -16.29 18.49
N VAL A 537 12.95 -15.60 17.39
CA VAL A 537 12.33 -14.33 17.08
C VAL A 537 11.44 -14.55 15.85
N ILE A 538 10.14 -14.56 16.06
CA ILE A 538 9.16 -14.86 15.02
C ILE A 538 8.38 -13.60 14.70
N ILE A 539 8.19 -13.29 13.42
CA ILE A 539 7.26 -12.24 13.00
C ILE A 539 6.10 -12.84 12.21
N ASP A 540 4.88 -12.50 12.63
CA ASP A 540 3.71 -12.60 11.77
C ASP A 540 3.70 -11.40 10.83
N ASN A 541 3.97 -11.63 9.56
CA ASN A 541 4.04 -10.59 8.55
C ASN A 541 2.65 -10.32 7.93
N GLY A 542 1.65 -10.11 8.78
CA GLY A 542 0.28 -9.79 8.40
C GLY A 542 -0.49 -10.97 7.80
N SER A 543 -0.46 -12.13 8.46
CA SER A 543 -1.24 -13.31 8.06
C SER A 543 -2.75 -13.07 8.21
N THR A 544 -3.52 -13.72 7.34
CA THR A 544 -4.98 -13.66 7.28
C THR A 544 -5.62 -15.05 7.43
N ASP A 545 -4.81 -16.08 7.69
CA ASP A 545 -5.21 -17.45 7.94
C ASP A 545 -5.00 -17.85 9.42
N GLU A 546 -5.09 -19.13 9.73
CA GLU A 546 -4.88 -19.67 11.08
C GLU A 546 -3.47 -19.43 11.66
N THR A 547 -2.51 -18.94 10.85
CA THR A 547 -1.14 -18.59 11.32
C THR A 547 -1.19 -17.52 12.40
N LEU A 548 -2.03 -16.49 12.22
CA LEU A 548 -2.19 -15.42 13.20
C LEU A 548 -2.66 -15.95 14.56
N ALA A 549 -3.73 -16.74 14.57
CA ALA A 549 -4.30 -17.32 15.82
C ALA A 549 -3.27 -18.24 16.52
N TYR A 550 -2.54 -19.04 15.77
CA TYR A 550 -1.47 -19.89 16.29
C TYR A 550 -0.36 -19.06 16.96
N LEU A 551 0.11 -17.98 16.30
CA LEU A 551 1.16 -17.12 16.83
C LEU A 551 0.68 -16.28 18.04
N GLN A 552 -0.58 -15.87 18.08
CA GLN A 552 -1.17 -15.22 19.27
C GLN A 552 -1.15 -16.15 20.48
N GLN A 553 -1.51 -17.42 20.29
CA GLN A 553 -1.43 -18.41 21.35
C GLN A 553 0.02 -18.63 21.79
N LEU A 554 0.94 -18.73 20.86
CA LEU A 554 2.36 -18.93 21.13
C LEU A 554 2.99 -17.74 21.87
N ALA A 555 2.61 -16.51 21.51
CA ALA A 555 3.14 -15.27 22.10
C ALA A 555 2.79 -15.07 23.59
N ARG A 556 1.83 -15.82 24.11
CA ARG A 556 1.51 -15.81 25.55
C ARG A 556 2.53 -16.56 26.37
N HIS A 557 3.46 -17.24 25.74
CA HIS A 557 4.58 -17.93 26.37
C HIS A 557 5.88 -17.12 26.16
N SER A 558 6.70 -17.04 27.19
CA SER A 558 8.02 -16.40 27.12
C SER A 558 9.11 -17.33 26.57
N ASP A 559 8.85 -18.62 26.55
CA ASP A 559 9.76 -19.66 26.13
C ASP A 559 9.01 -20.94 25.68
N LEU A 560 9.71 -21.78 24.94
CA LEU A 560 9.24 -23.08 24.46
C LEU A 560 10.02 -24.22 25.09
N PRO A 561 9.37 -25.39 25.34
CA PRO A 561 10.05 -26.57 25.83
C PRO A 561 10.90 -27.17 24.70
N GLY A 562 12.22 -27.26 24.93
CA GLY A 562 13.13 -28.08 24.14
C GLY A 562 13.29 -29.49 24.69
N GLU A 563 13.98 -30.37 23.96
CA GLU A 563 14.33 -31.71 24.49
C GLU A 563 15.29 -31.58 25.70
N ASN A 564 15.28 -32.61 26.54
CA ASN A 564 16.13 -32.70 27.73
C ASN A 564 15.95 -31.61 28.80
N GLY A 565 14.79 -30.94 28.81
CA GLY A 565 14.46 -29.93 29.82
C GLY A 565 15.04 -28.53 29.52
N TRP A 566 15.66 -28.33 28.39
CA TRP A 566 16.08 -27.00 27.91
C TRP A 566 14.88 -26.14 27.55
N ARG A 567 15.03 -24.85 27.66
CA ARG A 567 13.99 -23.88 27.22
C ARG A 567 14.58 -22.91 26.19
N ILE A 568 13.81 -22.65 25.18
CA ILE A 568 14.17 -21.73 24.11
C ILE A 568 13.37 -20.44 24.37
N ALA A 569 14.06 -19.34 24.55
CA ALA A 569 13.42 -18.04 24.71
C ALA A 569 12.60 -17.70 23.44
N LEU A 570 11.43 -17.13 23.62
CA LEU A 570 10.51 -16.83 22.53
C LEU A 570 10.16 -15.34 22.52
N GLN A 571 10.21 -14.75 21.35
CA GLN A 571 9.67 -13.43 21.06
C GLN A 571 8.85 -13.52 19.78
N VAL A 572 7.58 -13.10 19.85
CA VAL A 572 6.69 -13.01 18.69
C VAL A 572 6.35 -11.55 18.42
N LEU A 573 6.54 -11.13 17.20
CA LEU A 573 6.20 -9.80 16.68
C LEU A 573 5.00 -9.94 15.73
N PHE A 574 4.15 -8.92 15.69
CA PHE A 574 2.99 -8.90 14.79
C PHE A 574 3.08 -7.68 13.89
N ALA A 575 2.91 -7.86 12.59
CA ALA A 575 2.76 -6.75 11.65
C ALA A 575 1.28 -6.55 11.33
N ASP A 576 0.85 -5.29 11.25
CA ASP A 576 -0.52 -4.92 10.89
C ASP A 576 -0.87 -5.24 9.42
N HIS A 577 0.15 -5.49 8.59
CA HIS A 577 0.02 -5.86 7.18
C HIS A 577 1.26 -6.62 6.70
N ASN A 578 1.21 -7.15 5.47
CA ASN A 578 2.40 -7.72 4.83
C ASN A 578 3.40 -6.61 4.45
N MET A 579 4.35 -6.34 5.33
CA MET A 579 5.41 -5.33 5.12
C MET A 579 6.36 -5.69 3.96
N GLY A 580 6.30 -6.92 3.47
CA GLY A 580 7.26 -7.48 2.51
C GLY A 580 8.36 -8.28 3.19
N PHE A 581 9.08 -9.07 2.38
CA PHE A 581 10.02 -10.06 2.92
C PHE A 581 11.21 -9.42 3.64
N ALA A 582 11.83 -8.42 3.03
CA ALA A 582 13.01 -7.74 3.62
C ALA A 582 12.67 -6.96 4.89
N ALA A 583 11.54 -6.23 4.91
CA ALA A 583 11.13 -5.47 6.10
C ALA A 583 10.79 -6.39 7.28
N GLY A 584 10.10 -7.51 7.03
CA GLY A 584 9.86 -8.51 8.08
C GLY A 584 11.15 -9.11 8.64
N ARG A 585 12.14 -9.41 7.79
CA ARG A 585 13.47 -9.85 8.23
C ARG A 585 14.21 -8.77 9.04
N ASN A 586 14.17 -7.51 8.59
CA ASN A 586 14.77 -6.40 9.32
C ASN A 586 14.15 -6.22 10.72
N ALA A 587 12.83 -6.37 10.85
CA ALA A 587 12.15 -6.31 12.14
C ALA A 587 12.66 -7.41 13.11
N THR A 588 12.79 -8.65 12.63
CA THR A 588 13.32 -9.74 13.47
C THR A 588 14.79 -9.53 13.82
N MET A 589 15.61 -9.03 12.89
CA MET A 589 17.02 -8.72 13.16
C MET A 589 17.19 -7.62 14.22
N ARG A 590 16.34 -6.57 14.20
CA ARG A 590 16.33 -5.54 15.26
C ARG A 590 16.03 -6.12 16.63
N ALA A 591 15.07 -7.02 16.70
CA ALA A 591 14.61 -7.64 17.94
C ALA A 591 15.55 -8.75 18.45
N SER A 592 16.57 -9.12 17.69
CA SER A 592 17.52 -10.18 18.03
C SER A 592 18.50 -9.75 19.12
N ARG A 593 18.71 -10.63 20.11
CA ARG A 593 19.64 -10.44 21.23
C ARG A 593 20.78 -11.46 21.25
N GLY A 594 20.78 -12.41 20.31
CA GLY A 594 21.85 -13.41 20.19
C GLY A 594 23.11 -12.85 19.53
N ARG A 595 24.25 -13.46 19.85
CA ARG A 595 25.54 -13.17 19.20
C ARG A 595 25.51 -13.43 17.70
N PHE A 596 24.84 -14.51 17.31
CA PHE A 596 24.64 -14.90 15.92
C PHE A 596 23.16 -14.79 15.54
N ILE A 597 22.89 -14.14 14.43
CA ILE A 597 21.57 -14.12 13.80
C ILE A 597 21.51 -15.25 12.78
N VAL A 598 20.45 -16.04 12.82
CA VAL A 598 20.13 -17.06 11.81
C VAL A 598 18.79 -16.70 11.16
N LEU A 599 18.84 -16.17 9.95
CA LEU A 599 17.64 -15.99 9.14
C LEU A 599 17.26 -17.36 8.56
N MET A 600 16.17 -17.94 9.01
CA MET A 600 15.71 -19.26 8.60
C MET A 600 14.33 -19.15 7.95
N ASP A 601 14.14 -19.87 6.85
CA ASP A 601 12.83 -20.00 6.21
C ASP A 601 11.97 -21.05 6.91
N THR A 602 10.66 -20.83 7.01
CA THR A 602 9.73 -21.77 7.66
C THR A 602 9.60 -23.12 6.92
N SER A 603 10.06 -23.19 5.66
CA SER A 603 10.15 -24.45 4.91
C SER A 603 11.31 -25.37 5.33
N ILE A 604 12.17 -24.91 6.25
CA ILE A 604 13.27 -25.73 6.77
C ILE A 604 12.79 -26.54 7.99
N GLU A 605 13.12 -27.83 7.97
CA GLU A 605 13.02 -28.75 9.10
C GLU A 605 14.41 -29.13 9.58
N VAL A 606 14.74 -28.85 10.84
CA VAL A 606 16.01 -29.25 11.47
C VAL A 606 15.96 -30.73 11.80
N THR A 607 16.97 -31.48 11.39
CA THR A 607 17.04 -32.95 11.58
C THR A 607 18.28 -33.40 12.38
N GLY A 608 19.09 -32.45 12.86
CA GLY A 608 20.28 -32.68 13.68
C GLY A 608 20.90 -31.37 14.17
N ASP A 609 22.02 -31.47 14.89
CA ASP A 609 22.71 -30.28 15.40
C ASP A 609 23.24 -29.40 14.25
N THR A 610 22.46 -28.39 13.94
CA THR A 610 22.74 -27.38 12.91
C THR A 610 23.60 -26.23 13.48
N TRP A 611 23.61 -26.07 14.78
CA TRP A 611 24.14 -24.89 15.48
C TRP A 611 25.67 -24.91 15.59
N GLU A 612 26.26 -26.09 15.88
CA GLU A 612 27.72 -26.25 16.04
C GLU A 612 28.48 -25.88 14.77
N PRO A 613 28.11 -26.39 13.57
CA PRO A 613 28.82 -25.99 12.34
C PRO A 613 28.71 -24.51 12.01
N LEU A 614 27.57 -23.87 12.32
CA LEU A 614 27.38 -22.43 12.11
C LEU A 614 28.27 -21.63 13.08
N ALA A 615 28.28 -21.97 14.37
CA ALA A 615 29.12 -21.33 15.36
C ALA A 615 30.62 -21.44 15.02
N ALA A 616 31.04 -22.65 14.64
CA ALA A 616 32.44 -22.91 14.25
C ALA A 616 32.87 -22.06 13.04
N ALA A 617 32.00 -21.97 12.01
CA ALA A 617 32.27 -21.14 10.84
C ALA A 617 32.32 -19.64 11.18
N LEU A 618 31.42 -19.16 12.02
CA LEU A 618 31.32 -17.74 12.42
C LEU A 618 32.34 -17.35 13.51
N ALA A 619 33.09 -18.29 14.09
CA ALA A 619 34.19 -18.01 15.01
C ALA A 619 35.36 -17.27 14.32
N ASP A 620 35.58 -17.49 13.05
CA ASP A 620 36.53 -16.72 12.24
C ASP A 620 35.97 -15.30 12.00
N ARG A 621 36.74 -14.29 12.42
CA ARG A 621 36.33 -12.87 12.29
C ARG A 621 36.22 -12.39 10.84
N ASN A 622 36.87 -13.06 9.91
CA ASN A 622 36.80 -12.72 8.47
C ASN A 622 35.52 -13.25 7.79
N MET A 623 34.81 -14.15 8.47
CA MET A 623 33.55 -14.65 7.94
C MET A 623 32.44 -13.61 8.14
N GLY A 624 31.78 -13.23 7.05
CA GLY A 624 30.63 -12.33 7.05
C GLY A 624 29.34 -13.09 7.24
N ILE A 625 28.96 -13.85 6.22
CA ILE A 625 27.73 -14.62 6.19
C ILE A 625 28.01 -16.06 5.75
N VAL A 626 27.34 -17.00 6.41
CA VAL A 626 27.48 -18.43 6.15
C VAL A 626 26.10 -19.08 5.99
N GLY A 627 26.06 -20.20 5.27
CA GLY A 627 24.82 -20.99 5.09
C GLY A 627 25.09 -22.29 4.36
N PRO A 628 24.09 -23.21 4.32
CA PRO A 628 24.24 -24.53 3.72
C PRO A 628 24.34 -24.51 2.19
N TYR A 629 23.69 -23.56 1.53
CA TYR A 629 23.57 -23.50 0.07
C TYR A 629 24.21 -22.23 -0.46
N GLY A 630 25.20 -22.39 -1.35
CA GLY A 630 25.96 -21.30 -1.95
C GLY A 630 25.64 -21.14 -3.42
N LEU A 631 25.78 -19.92 -3.90
CA LEU A 631 25.60 -19.52 -5.28
C LEU A 631 26.85 -18.85 -5.83
N VAL A 632 27.18 -19.14 -7.08
CA VAL A 632 28.27 -18.45 -7.83
C VAL A 632 27.72 -17.94 -9.16
N THR A 633 28.34 -16.90 -9.67
CA THR A 633 28.00 -16.30 -10.96
C THR A 633 29.27 -15.83 -11.69
N ASP A 634 29.23 -15.78 -13.01
CA ASP A 634 30.31 -15.24 -13.83
C ASP A 634 29.99 -13.84 -14.38
N ASP A 635 28.69 -13.44 -14.41
CA ASP A 635 28.22 -12.26 -15.13
C ASP A 635 27.13 -11.44 -14.38
N LEU A 636 26.83 -11.78 -13.13
CA LEU A 636 25.76 -11.18 -12.33
C LEU A 636 24.34 -11.36 -12.92
N ARG A 637 24.17 -12.27 -13.89
CA ARG A 637 22.88 -12.55 -14.53
C ARG A 637 22.33 -13.91 -14.17
N GLU A 638 23.18 -14.92 -14.27
CA GLU A 638 22.83 -16.29 -13.93
C GLU A 638 23.60 -16.74 -12.70
N PHE A 639 22.87 -17.22 -11.69
CA PHE A 639 23.43 -17.76 -10.47
C PHE A 639 23.20 -19.27 -10.45
N ARG A 640 24.26 -20.02 -10.18
CA ARG A 640 24.25 -21.49 -10.10
C ARG A 640 24.70 -21.95 -8.72
N GLU A 641 24.13 -23.06 -8.25
CA GLU A 641 24.55 -23.68 -6.99
C GLU A 641 26.03 -24.10 -7.08
N ALA A 642 26.74 -23.90 -5.98
CA ALA A 642 28.14 -24.30 -5.86
C ALA A 642 28.38 -24.90 -4.47
N PRO A 643 29.13 -25.99 -4.37
CA PRO A 643 29.37 -26.65 -3.08
C PRO A 643 30.30 -25.85 -2.13
N GLY A 644 30.93 -24.81 -2.64
CA GLY A 644 31.84 -23.98 -1.86
C GLY A 644 33.29 -24.45 -1.81
N PRO A 645 34.09 -24.01 -0.83
CA PRO A 645 33.66 -23.24 0.36
C PRO A 645 33.30 -21.78 0.12
N ASP A 646 34.11 -21.03 -0.66
CA ASP A 646 33.83 -19.63 -0.98
C ASP A 646 32.79 -19.53 -2.12
N VAL A 647 31.78 -18.66 -1.93
CA VAL A 647 30.69 -18.48 -2.86
C VAL A 647 30.37 -16.99 -3.03
N ASP A 648 29.59 -16.64 -4.07
CA ASP A 648 29.20 -15.25 -4.29
C ASP A 648 28.05 -14.84 -3.38
N ALA A 649 27.15 -15.77 -3.08
CA ALA A 649 26.02 -15.53 -2.20
C ALA A 649 25.59 -16.81 -1.49
N ILE A 650 24.86 -16.65 -0.37
CA ILE A 650 24.16 -17.72 0.34
C ILE A 650 22.69 -17.66 -0.03
N GLU A 651 22.08 -18.81 -0.32
CA GLU A 651 20.63 -18.90 -0.53
C GLU A 651 19.83 -18.57 0.73
N GLY A 652 18.73 -17.84 0.56
CA GLY A 652 17.91 -17.28 1.62
C GLY A 652 17.16 -18.28 2.52
N TYR A 653 17.28 -19.58 2.27
CA TYR A 653 16.66 -20.61 3.12
C TYR A 653 17.24 -20.65 4.53
N LEU A 654 18.55 -20.48 4.66
CA LEU A 654 19.26 -20.37 5.92
C LEU A 654 20.53 -19.54 5.75
N MET A 655 20.57 -18.40 6.42
CA MET A 655 21.70 -17.47 6.40
C MET A 655 22.07 -17.13 7.83
N ALA A 656 23.35 -17.26 8.18
CA ALA A 656 23.81 -16.94 9.53
C ALA A 656 24.99 -15.96 9.51
N PHE A 657 25.01 -15.02 10.44
CA PHE A 657 26.07 -14.01 10.58
C PHE A 657 26.11 -13.44 12.02
N ARG A 658 27.21 -12.74 12.35
CA ARG A 658 27.33 -12.06 13.65
C ARG A 658 26.42 -10.84 13.71
N ARG A 659 25.65 -10.69 14.77
CA ARG A 659 24.77 -9.54 15.00
C ARG A 659 25.52 -8.20 14.96
N SER A 660 26.75 -8.17 15.48
CA SER A 660 27.59 -6.98 15.47
C SER A 660 27.90 -6.42 14.08
N LEU A 661 27.80 -7.24 13.02
CA LEU A 661 28.05 -6.82 11.65
C LEU A 661 26.93 -5.95 11.08
N LEU A 662 25.74 -5.93 11.70
CA LEU A 662 24.64 -5.09 11.23
C LEU A 662 24.99 -3.60 11.18
N GLN A 663 25.90 -3.15 12.05
CA GLN A 663 26.34 -1.74 12.07
C GLN A 663 27.22 -1.36 10.88
N GLU A 664 27.94 -2.33 10.32
CA GLU A 664 28.86 -2.11 9.21
C GLU A 664 28.22 -2.45 7.88
N VAL A 665 27.54 -3.60 7.83
CA VAL A 665 26.92 -4.12 6.61
C VAL A 665 25.58 -3.43 6.34
N GLY A 666 24.85 -3.02 7.39
CA GLY A 666 23.54 -2.41 7.27
C GLY A 666 22.40 -3.41 7.16
N TRP A 667 21.23 -2.90 6.82
CA TRP A 667 19.97 -3.62 6.75
C TRP A 667 19.72 -4.17 5.36
N ILE A 668 18.87 -5.18 5.26
CA ILE A 668 18.36 -5.66 3.97
C ILE A 668 17.54 -4.53 3.32
N ASP A 669 17.72 -4.33 2.03
CA ASP A 669 16.99 -3.31 1.27
C ASP A 669 15.49 -3.65 1.18
N GLU A 670 14.64 -2.85 1.84
CA GLU A 670 13.21 -3.13 1.96
C GLU A 670 12.41 -2.99 0.66
N ARG A 671 13.05 -2.53 -0.41
CA ARG A 671 12.47 -2.60 -1.76
C ARG A 671 12.28 -4.05 -2.23
N PHE A 672 13.01 -5.02 -1.64
CA PHE A 672 12.80 -6.46 -1.85
C PHE A 672 11.58 -6.95 -1.06
N ARG A 673 10.39 -6.68 -1.57
CA ARG A 673 9.15 -7.17 -0.96
C ARG A 673 8.91 -8.68 -1.18
N PHE A 674 9.61 -9.30 -2.12
CA PHE A 674 9.57 -10.71 -2.44
C PHE A 674 10.96 -11.33 -2.24
N TYR A 675 11.04 -12.59 -1.82
CA TYR A 675 12.27 -13.18 -1.31
C TYR A 675 13.41 -13.37 -2.33
N ARG A 676 13.10 -13.58 -3.63
CA ARG A 676 14.13 -13.85 -4.63
C ARG A 676 15.11 -12.69 -4.81
N LEU A 677 16.42 -13.02 -4.96
CA LEU A 677 17.55 -12.10 -5.14
C LEU A 677 17.85 -11.20 -3.92
N MET A 678 16.99 -11.19 -2.89
CA MET A 678 17.24 -10.46 -1.67
C MET A 678 18.46 -11.02 -0.92
N ASP A 679 18.56 -12.32 -0.84
CA ASP A 679 19.64 -13.09 -0.25
C ASP A 679 20.98 -12.84 -0.96
N ILE A 680 20.96 -12.86 -2.29
CA ILE A 680 22.12 -12.54 -3.13
C ILE A 680 22.55 -11.09 -2.91
N HIS A 681 21.59 -10.17 -2.97
CA HIS A 681 21.84 -8.74 -2.73
C HIS A 681 22.46 -8.50 -1.37
N TYR A 682 21.93 -9.14 -0.32
CA TYR A 682 22.45 -8.97 1.04
C TYR A 682 23.83 -9.61 1.22
N SER A 683 24.11 -10.75 0.60
CA SER A 683 25.43 -11.38 0.61
C SER A 683 26.52 -10.46 0.03
N PHE A 684 26.17 -9.67 -1.00
CA PHE A 684 27.10 -8.70 -1.60
C PHE A 684 27.44 -7.54 -0.67
N PHE A 685 26.58 -7.17 0.28
CA PHE A 685 26.94 -6.17 1.30
C PHE A 685 28.07 -6.65 2.20
N PHE A 686 28.08 -7.92 2.60
CA PHE A 686 29.17 -8.48 3.38
C PHE A 686 30.49 -8.46 2.59
N LYS A 687 30.42 -8.76 1.29
CA LYS A 687 31.62 -8.71 0.43
C LYS A 687 32.16 -7.30 0.29
N THR A 688 31.33 -6.31 0.10
CA THR A 688 31.75 -4.89 0.03
C THR A 688 32.33 -4.39 1.35
N SER A 689 31.93 -4.96 2.47
CA SER A 689 32.51 -4.68 3.79
C SER A 689 33.78 -5.51 4.08
N GLY A 690 34.32 -6.23 3.09
CA GLY A 690 35.57 -6.99 3.21
C GLY A 690 35.43 -8.36 3.87
N TYR A 691 34.20 -8.87 4.03
CA TYR A 691 33.96 -10.18 4.61
C TYR A 691 33.79 -11.27 3.55
N ARG A 692 34.15 -12.51 3.93
CA ARG A 692 33.94 -13.69 3.09
C ARG A 692 32.53 -14.21 3.23
N VAL A 693 32.03 -14.80 2.16
CA VAL A 693 30.75 -15.51 2.06
C VAL A 693 31.04 -17.00 1.88
N LEU A 694 30.60 -17.85 2.80
CA LEU A 694 31.06 -19.22 2.89
C LEU A 694 29.92 -20.22 3.06
N THR A 695 30.00 -21.35 2.34
CA THR A 695 29.07 -22.46 2.56
C THR A 695 29.47 -23.30 3.79
N THR A 696 28.45 -23.88 4.44
CA THR A 696 28.61 -24.81 5.57
C THR A 696 28.01 -26.19 5.22
N PRO A 697 28.69 -27.04 4.42
CA PRO A 697 28.12 -28.28 3.92
C PRO A 697 27.64 -29.25 5.02
N ARG A 698 28.24 -29.22 6.20
CA ARG A 698 27.83 -30.02 7.35
C ARG A 698 26.41 -29.72 7.82
N VAL A 699 25.87 -28.54 7.54
CA VAL A 699 24.50 -28.16 7.85
C VAL A 699 23.50 -28.81 6.90
N VAL A 700 23.87 -29.03 5.63
CA VAL A 700 23.00 -29.65 4.62
C VAL A 700 22.47 -31.02 5.08
N GLU A 701 23.32 -31.83 5.69
CA GLU A 701 22.97 -33.15 6.19
C GLU A 701 22.06 -33.12 7.44
N ARG A 702 21.90 -31.96 8.05
CA ARG A 702 21.17 -31.73 9.33
C ARG A 702 19.91 -30.91 9.18
N ILE A 703 19.52 -30.64 7.96
CA ILE A 703 18.29 -29.94 7.64
C ILE A 703 17.58 -30.64 6.47
N LYS A 704 16.26 -30.50 6.43
CA LYS A 704 15.44 -30.92 5.31
C LYS A 704 14.70 -29.70 4.77
N ARG A 705 14.80 -29.48 3.48
CA ARG A 705 14.12 -28.42 2.76
C ARG A 705 12.81 -28.93 2.19
N HIS A 706 11.71 -28.27 2.53
CA HIS A 706 10.39 -28.53 1.99
C HIS A 706 10.06 -27.52 0.87
N PRO A 707 9.12 -27.86 -0.04
CA PRO A 707 8.69 -26.91 -1.07
C PRO A 707 8.10 -25.65 -0.45
N HIS A 708 8.51 -24.48 -0.94
CA HIS A 708 8.01 -23.18 -0.49
C HIS A 708 6.61 -22.94 -1.03
N ARG A 709 5.57 -23.04 -0.19
CA ARG A 709 4.16 -22.97 -0.61
C ARG A 709 3.82 -21.68 -1.35
N GLU A 710 4.29 -20.53 -0.89
CA GLU A 710 4.04 -19.23 -1.52
C GLU A 710 4.54 -19.20 -2.97
N TRP A 711 5.71 -19.79 -3.26
CA TRP A 711 6.24 -19.86 -4.62
C TRP A 711 5.34 -20.66 -5.55
N TYR A 712 4.87 -21.80 -5.10
CA TYR A 712 4.05 -22.67 -5.93
C TYR A 712 2.59 -22.20 -6.06
N SER A 713 2.11 -21.36 -5.17
CA SER A 713 0.78 -20.74 -5.26
C SER A 713 0.71 -19.60 -6.30
N LEU A 714 1.86 -19.01 -6.67
CA LEU A 714 1.92 -17.94 -7.65
C LEU A 714 1.82 -18.47 -9.09
N SER A 715 1.16 -17.72 -9.96
CA SER A 715 1.18 -17.97 -11.40
C SER A 715 2.61 -17.78 -11.96
N GLU A 716 2.90 -18.37 -13.12
CA GLU A 716 4.20 -18.23 -13.78
C GLU A 716 4.51 -16.77 -14.12
N ASP A 717 3.52 -16.01 -14.59
CA ASP A 717 3.62 -14.59 -14.90
C ASP A 717 3.89 -13.73 -13.64
N ASP A 718 3.23 -14.04 -12.52
CA ASP A 718 3.46 -13.31 -11.27
C ASP A 718 4.89 -13.59 -10.73
N ARG A 719 5.36 -14.85 -10.84
CA ARG A 719 6.74 -15.21 -10.51
C ARG A 719 7.76 -14.47 -11.37
N ALA A 720 7.54 -14.43 -12.69
CA ALA A 720 8.40 -13.73 -13.63
C ALA A 720 8.43 -12.22 -13.34
N THR A 721 7.27 -11.62 -13.12
CA THR A 721 7.13 -10.18 -12.84
C THR A 721 7.84 -9.79 -11.54
N LYS A 722 7.60 -10.53 -10.45
CA LYS A 722 8.23 -10.28 -9.14
C LYS A 722 9.75 -10.50 -9.21
N SER A 723 10.19 -11.55 -9.88
CA SER A 723 11.62 -11.85 -10.06
C SER A 723 12.33 -10.77 -10.88
N LYS A 724 11.71 -10.30 -11.98
CA LYS A 724 12.26 -9.23 -12.81
C LYS A 724 12.43 -7.94 -12.02
N LYS A 725 11.44 -7.55 -11.22
CA LYS A 725 11.53 -6.34 -10.38
C LYS A 725 12.70 -6.41 -9.41
N ASN A 726 12.84 -7.54 -8.71
CA ASN A 726 13.96 -7.73 -7.79
C ASN A 726 15.31 -7.75 -8.51
N TYR A 727 15.35 -8.32 -9.73
CA TYR A 727 16.53 -8.28 -10.58
C TYR A 727 16.90 -6.84 -10.98
N ASP A 728 15.93 -6.01 -11.31
CA ASP A 728 16.18 -4.59 -11.64
C ASP A 728 16.76 -3.84 -10.42
N ILE A 729 16.27 -4.10 -9.19
CA ILE A 729 16.82 -3.54 -7.95
C ILE A 729 18.27 -4.00 -7.75
N PHE A 730 18.52 -5.31 -7.91
CA PHE A 730 19.86 -5.90 -7.80
C PHE A 730 20.83 -5.28 -8.81
N ARG A 731 20.46 -5.23 -10.08
CA ARG A 731 21.28 -4.68 -11.16
C ARG A 731 21.56 -3.20 -11.02
N ALA A 732 20.61 -2.42 -10.55
CA ALA A 732 20.80 -0.98 -10.33
C ALA A 732 21.96 -0.70 -9.37
N ARG A 733 22.22 -1.59 -8.42
CA ARG A 733 23.30 -1.44 -7.45
C ARG A 733 24.60 -2.16 -7.88
N TRP A 734 24.48 -3.36 -8.45
CA TRP A 734 25.63 -4.27 -8.63
C TRP A 734 26.05 -4.46 -10.09
N HIS A 735 25.66 -3.57 -11.01
CA HIS A 735 26.01 -3.68 -12.44
C HIS A 735 27.50 -3.61 -12.75
N HIS A 736 28.33 -3.14 -11.82
CA HIS A 736 29.79 -3.15 -11.87
C HIS A 736 30.40 -3.99 -10.75
N GLY A 737 29.65 -4.90 -10.13
CA GLY A 737 30.08 -5.73 -9.01
C GLY A 737 30.95 -6.94 -9.38
N GLU A 738 31.47 -7.02 -10.60
CA GLU A 738 32.25 -8.17 -11.11
C GLU A 738 33.53 -8.41 -10.30
N SER A 739 34.13 -7.37 -9.73
CA SER A 739 35.30 -7.48 -8.85
C SER A 739 35.02 -8.19 -7.52
N LEU A 740 33.76 -8.30 -7.13
CA LEU A 740 33.32 -8.98 -5.90
C LEU A 740 33.09 -10.47 -6.11
N LEU A 741 33.10 -10.98 -7.34
CA LEU A 741 32.84 -12.38 -7.66
C LEU A 741 34.02 -13.28 -7.24
N VAL A 742 33.69 -14.46 -6.74
CA VAL A 742 34.71 -15.43 -6.32
C VAL A 742 35.71 -15.69 -7.44
N ALA A 743 35.27 -15.72 -8.70
CA ALA A 743 36.14 -15.90 -9.86
C ALA A 743 37.20 -14.80 -10.03
N ASN A 744 36.89 -13.57 -9.59
CA ASN A 744 37.72 -12.38 -9.70
C ASN A 744 38.26 -11.91 -8.34
N TYR A 745 37.87 -12.60 -7.28
CA TYR A 745 38.13 -12.19 -5.90
C TYR A 745 39.60 -12.44 -5.52
N ASN A 746 40.31 -11.39 -5.18
CA ASN A 746 41.62 -11.51 -4.57
C ASN A 746 41.45 -11.22 -3.06
N PRO A 747 41.52 -12.24 -2.15
CA PRO A 747 41.29 -12.05 -0.72
C PRO A 747 42.18 -11.01 -0.09
N ARG A 748 43.35 -10.74 -0.68
CA ARG A 748 44.29 -9.74 -0.14
C ARG A 748 43.79 -8.29 -0.29
N HIS A 749 42.89 -8.05 -1.21
CA HIS A 749 42.40 -6.71 -1.52
C HIS A 749 41.10 -6.36 -0.76
N LEU A 750 40.34 -7.37 -0.32
CA LEU A 750 39.02 -7.18 0.29
C LEU A 750 38.97 -7.64 1.75
N TRP A 751 40.13 -7.93 2.35
CA TRP A 751 40.17 -8.29 3.74
C TRP A 751 39.96 -7.08 4.63
N ARG A 752 39.16 -7.27 5.66
CA ARG A 752 38.95 -6.29 6.72
C ARG A 752 40.25 -5.87 7.43
N GLY A 753 41.32 -6.64 7.32
CA GLY A 753 42.65 -6.29 7.82
C GLY A 753 43.40 -5.30 6.94
N HIS A 754 42.88 -4.95 5.79
CA HIS A 754 43.35 -3.77 5.11
C HIS A 754 42.83 -2.57 5.86
N ASP A 755 43.73 -2.04 6.63
CA ASP A 755 43.48 -0.83 7.35
C ASP A 755 43.47 0.33 6.35
N HIS A 756 42.26 0.75 6.00
CA HIS A 756 42.07 1.96 5.20
C HIS A 756 42.57 3.21 5.95
N HIS A 757 42.99 3.04 7.19
CA HIS A 757 43.62 4.11 7.93
C HIS A 757 45.10 4.27 7.60
N HIS A 758 45.62 3.88 6.59
CA HIS A 758 46.96 4.17 6.12
C HIS A 758 47.80 4.85 7.20
N HIS A 759 47.91 4.16 8.35
CA HIS A 759 48.51 4.71 9.56
C HIS A 759 49.99 4.98 9.44
N LEU A 760 50.52 4.55 8.40
CA LEU A 760 51.93 4.63 8.22
C LEU A 760 52.20 5.72 7.20
N GLU A 761 52.64 6.83 7.65
CA GLU A 761 53.34 7.84 6.86
C GLU A 761 52.60 8.44 5.66
N GLY A 762 51.35 8.10 5.49
CA GLY A 762 50.55 8.61 4.40
C GLY A 762 49.05 8.48 4.69
N THR A 763 48.51 9.32 5.53
CA THR A 763 47.07 9.52 5.59
C THR A 763 46.60 10.00 4.24
N HIS A 764 45.83 9.18 3.60
CA HIS A 764 45.19 9.58 2.39
C HIS A 764 44.02 10.50 2.77
N THR A 765 44.24 11.80 2.61
CA THR A 765 43.21 12.82 2.79
C THR A 765 42.69 13.18 1.43
N HIS A 766 41.42 12.96 1.17
CA HIS A 766 40.77 13.57 0.05
C HIS A 766 40.63 15.07 0.31
N GLU A 767 41.03 15.90 -0.61
CA GLU A 767 40.61 17.30 -0.61
C GLU A 767 39.08 17.37 -0.83
N GLU A 768 38.38 18.29 -0.17
CA GLU A 768 36.92 18.43 -0.21
C GLU A 768 36.36 18.51 -1.64
N ASN A 769 37.14 18.94 -2.59
CA ASN A 769 36.75 19.06 -4.00
C ASN A 769 36.83 17.74 -4.80
N GLU A 770 37.38 16.66 -4.23
CA GLU A 770 37.53 15.37 -4.90
C GLU A 770 36.47 14.36 -4.50
N LEU A 771 35.62 14.69 -3.50
CA LEU A 771 34.58 13.79 -3.05
C LEU A 771 33.41 13.77 -4.04
N PRO A 772 32.94 12.58 -4.44
CA PRO A 772 31.78 12.47 -5.31
C PRO A 772 30.51 12.91 -4.60
N PRO A 773 29.46 13.28 -5.34
CA PRO A 773 28.18 13.60 -4.73
C PRO A 773 27.61 12.40 -3.98
N PHE A 774 26.72 12.68 -3.04
CA PHE A 774 26.06 11.69 -2.19
C PHE A 774 25.52 10.50 -2.99
N GLY A 775 25.81 9.31 -2.51
CA GLY A 775 25.38 8.05 -3.14
C GLY A 775 26.18 7.65 -4.38
N ALA A 776 27.23 8.35 -4.73
CA ALA A 776 28.12 7.97 -5.83
C ALA A 776 29.24 7.06 -5.36
N MET A 777 29.61 6.11 -6.22
CA MET A 777 30.85 5.33 -6.05
C MET A 777 31.99 6.03 -6.79
N HIS A 778 33.14 6.10 -6.17
CA HIS A 778 34.36 6.46 -6.86
C HIS A 778 35.44 5.42 -6.59
N ALA A 779 36.34 5.28 -7.52
CA ALA A 779 37.53 4.42 -7.42
C ALA A 779 38.76 5.28 -7.38
N HIS A 780 39.76 4.88 -6.59
CA HIS A 780 41.07 5.48 -6.56
C HIS A 780 42.14 4.43 -6.38
N ILE A 781 43.33 4.74 -6.81
CA ILE A 781 44.47 3.83 -6.81
C ILE A 781 45.35 4.14 -5.60
N HIS A 782 45.57 3.12 -4.78
CA HIS A 782 46.54 3.18 -3.70
C HIS A 782 47.82 2.45 -4.05
N GLN A 783 48.93 2.97 -3.60
CA GLN A 783 50.22 2.28 -3.62
C GLN A 783 50.57 1.85 -2.19
N HIS A 784 50.49 0.54 -1.96
CA HIS A 784 50.84 -0.06 -0.66
C HIS A 784 52.18 -0.71 -0.68
N TRP A 785 53.22 -0.34 -0.75
CA TRP A 785 54.55 -0.85 -0.96
C TRP A 785 55.08 -0.63 -2.40
N PRO A 786 56.38 -0.58 -2.58
CA PRO A 786 56.91 -0.21 -3.89
C PRO A 786 56.47 -1.05 -5.07
N ASP A 787 55.97 -2.27 -4.82
CA ASP A 787 55.64 -3.24 -5.88
C ASP A 787 54.16 -3.58 -6.02
N HIS A 788 53.24 -2.96 -5.26
CA HIS A 788 51.82 -3.28 -5.33
C HIS A 788 50.96 -2.03 -5.35
N SER A 789 50.32 -1.77 -6.47
CA SER A 789 49.24 -0.82 -6.67
C SER A 789 47.95 -1.56 -6.96
N HIS A 790 46.84 -1.14 -6.37
CA HIS A 790 45.52 -1.69 -6.69
C HIS A 790 44.45 -0.59 -6.54
N GLU A 791 43.32 -0.83 -7.20
CA GLU A 791 42.21 0.08 -7.27
C GLU A 791 41.15 -0.37 -6.26
N HIS A 792 40.65 0.57 -5.48
CA HIS A 792 39.51 0.37 -4.58
C HIS A 792 38.34 1.21 -5.00
N ALA A 793 37.15 0.64 -4.91
CA ALA A 793 35.91 1.36 -5.07
C ALA A 793 35.29 1.61 -3.70
N HIS A 794 35.02 2.87 -3.39
CA HIS A 794 34.38 3.28 -2.16
C HIS A 794 32.99 3.87 -2.45
N TYR A 795 32.03 3.51 -1.60
CA TYR A 795 30.71 4.12 -1.60
C TYR A 795 30.64 5.17 -0.51
N HIS A 796 30.46 6.43 -0.92
CA HIS A 796 30.33 7.53 0.02
C HIS A 796 28.88 7.82 0.34
N GLU A 797 28.51 7.66 1.60
CA GLU A 797 27.27 8.19 2.16
C GLU A 797 27.57 9.53 2.86
N LEU A 798 26.77 10.54 2.60
CA LEU A 798 26.84 11.79 3.37
C LEU A 798 26.32 11.56 4.79
N ARG A 799 27.15 10.96 5.64
CA ARG A 799 26.85 10.84 7.08
C ARG A 799 27.17 12.11 7.87
N HIS A 800 27.93 13.01 7.30
CA HIS A 800 28.35 14.21 8.01
C HIS A 800 27.84 15.43 7.22
N GLY A 801 26.85 16.13 7.80
CA GLY A 801 26.28 17.36 7.24
C GLY A 801 27.24 18.55 7.18
N LYS A 802 28.45 18.34 6.65
CA LYS A 802 29.48 19.37 6.44
C LYS A 802 29.81 19.61 4.98
N HIS A 803 29.09 19.00 4.06
CA HIS A 803 29.24 19.27 2.64
C HIS A 803 27.93 19.78 2.07
N GLU A 804 27.56 20.99 2.41
CA GLU A 804 26.76 21.81 1.53
C GLU A 804 27.67 22.54 0.56
N PRO A 805 27.27 22.70 -0.73
CA PRO A 805 28.12 23.27 -1.76
C PRO A 805 28.47 24.74 -1.52
#